data_81bfd883d6c5e3008c96995efe660dc8
#
_entry.id   81bfd883d6c5e3008c96995efe660dc8
#
_cell.length_a   1.000
_cell.length_b   1.000
_cell.length_c   1.000
_cell.angle_alpha   90.00
_cell.angle_beta   90.00
_cell.angle_gamma   90.00
#
_symmetry.space_group_name_H-M   'P 1'
#
loop_
_entity.id
_entity.type
_entity.pdbx_description
1 polymer ?
#
loop_
_entity_poly.entity_id
_entity_poly.type
_entity_poly.pdbx_seq_one_letter_code
_entity_poly.pdbx_strand_id
1 'polypeptide(L)'
;MKTSSANPALHHSQHRLSVQGVRQSMAEQEYVANEVLLAVDKTVSTINLSSEMGLSVLKQKDGFIRAKTAPDTDLAEKIAELRATPGVRAADVNAVIERGEMSDGLPNDLTEDLWGLQNSGQNGGTAGADIKAVSAWKEVTGSRQGAVIAVIDTGVDITHPDLATNIWTNPDEIPGNGIDDDGNGVIDDVHGYNAADDNADVMDRSGHGTHVAGTIGAVGNNGEGVVGVNWQAQLMPVKIFDGNGRATVDGIVRGLQYAKNEGAVVTNNSWGSRGYNEVLDKAFGAADDMLHVVAAGNDGRSIDFGGAYPAALGHDHILTVGATDRNDQLASFSNYGAYAVDVTAPGRDIHSTWPEGKYRTISGTSMATPHVAGAAGLLLQKFPDASPQEIKDRLIFNSDPKSNLERSSLSGGRVNLAAALEEDKASPSAPNDLRVADIGSEFFTVSWTVPGDDGWCGKSASGFEYKMSTSPIETEEDFEALPNRTSRPNTKEVGDIYTLQQFRPITSSDTTYYAALRVRDDVGNVSEIKKATFHIPGFDVLFEDDMEKKGNWMPDVTWGTEQVEGRGTVWSDSPNGNYQDNANATLTSGFVDLTKHANCAMEVEYKVDVAPGDAAYVEWSEDGERWNTVSQVFAQDKDFRATRFDLGDVGGKKAQFRFRLFSDRETTRDGIMVDKVRIIGAPITD
;
A
#
# COMPACT_ATOMS: atom_id res chain seq x y z
N MET A 1 26.68 -21.47 -38.31
CA MET A 1 26.71 -20.06 -38.75
C MET A 1 26.30 -19.25 -37.53
N LYS A 2 27.22 -18.46 -36.98
CA LYS A 2 26.90 -17.59 -35.85
C LYS A 2 26.40 -16.27 -36.42
N THR A 3 25.13 -15.92 -36.19
CA THR A 3 24.61 -14.58 -36.43
C THR A 3 25.01 -13.70 -35.27
N SER A 4 25.77 -12.66 -35.54
CA SER A 4 26.17 -11.66 -34.56
C SER A 4 24.95 -10.79 -34.22
N SER A 5 24.54 -10.78 -32.97
CA SER A 5 23.62 -9.79 -32.44
C SER A 5 24.32 -8.42 -32.44
N ALA A 6 23.77 -7.45 -33.14
CA ALA A 6 24.24 -6.07 -33.09
C ALA A 6 23.91 -5.49 -31.72
N ASN A 7 24.90 -4.87 -31.09
CA ASN A 7 24.80 -4.28 -29.74
C ASN A 7 24.05 -2.93 -29.85
N PRO A 8 22.91 -2.71 -29.15
CA PRO A 8 22.15 -1.44 -29.20
C PRO A 8 22.97 -0.22 -28.82
N ALA A 9 23.97 -0.38 -27.96
CA ALA A 9 24.91 0.69 -27.59
C ALA A 9 25.67 1.30 -28.76
N LEU A 10 25.76 0.60 -29.91
CA LEU A 10 26.44 1.09 -31.09
C LEU A 10 25.61 2.10 -31.91
N HIS A 11 24.28 2.00 -31.89
CA HIS A 11 23.43 2.94 -32.62
C HIS A 11 23.33 4.32 -31.91
N HIS A 12 23.23 4.34 -30.58
CA HIS A 12 23.27 5.59 -29.79
C HIS A 12 24.62 6.31 -29.92
N SER A 13 25.73 5.57 -30.00
CA SER A 13 27.07 6.14 -30.17
C SER A 13 27.25 6.78 -31.55
N GLN A 14 26.63 6.26 -32.61
CA GLN A 14 26.75 6.79 -33.97
C GLN A 14 25.97 8.09 -34.18
N HIS A 15 24.81 8.27 -33.56
CA HIS A 15 24.05 9.51 -33.64
C HIS A 15 24.74 10.65 -32.89
N ARG A 16 25.33 10.38 -31.70
CA ARG A 16 26.12 11.34 -30.93
C ARG A 16 27.43 11.76 -31.60
N LEU A 17 27.94 10.98 -32.56
CA LEU A 17 29.14 11.29 -33.33
C LEU A 17 28.87 12.22 -34.52
N SER A 18 27.63 12.43 -34.92
CA SER A 18 27.26 13.30 -36.05
C SER A 18 27.32 14.78 -35.65
N VAL A 19 27.61 15.65 -36.62
CA VAL A 19 27.56 17.12 -36.43
C VAL A 19 26.19 17.56 -35.93
N GLN A 20 25.12 16.91 -36.39
CA GLN A 20 23.75 17.22 -35.99
C GLN A 20 23.47 16.83 -34.54
N GLY A 21 23.95 15.70 -34.08
CA GLY A 21 23.85 15.28 -32.67
C GLY A 21 24.61 16.21 -31.71
N VAL A 22 25.78 16.75 -32.17
CA VAL A 22 26.52 17.72 -31.38
C VAL A 22 25.74 19.07 -31.33
N ARG A 23 25.15 19.52 -32.42
CA ARG A 23 24.32 20.75 -32.47
C ARG A 23 23.10 20.64 -31.55
N GLN A 24 22.47 19.46 -31.51
CA GLN A 24 21.33 19.25 -30.63
C GLN A 24 21.78 19.32 -29.16
N SER A 25 22.87 18.63 -28.78
CA SER A 25 23.41 18.69 -27.40
C SER A 25 23.83 20.10 -27.00
N MET A 26 24.36 20.91 -27.96
CA MET A 26 24.72 22.31 -27.72
C MET A 26 23.52 23.22 -27.54
N ALA A 27 22.38 22.93 -28.16
CA ALA A 27 21.14 23.70 -28.00
C ALA A 27 20.49 23.51 -26.63
N GLU A 28 20.82 22.41 -25.92
CA GLU A 28 20.23 22.02 -24.65
C GLU A 28 21.04 22.48 -23.42
N GLN A 29 22.18 23.17 -23.64
CA GLN A 29 23.07 23.58 -22.51
C GLN A 29 23.79 24.91 -22.83
N GLU A 30 24.04 25.71 -21.79
CA GLU A 30 24.93 26.86 -21.88
C GLU A 30 26.39 26.39 -21.90
N TYR A 31 27.25 27.04 -22.68
CA TYR A 31 28.67 26.70 -22.78
C TYR A 31 29.56 27.91 -23.01
N VAL A 32 30.84 27.79 -22.64
CA VAL A 32 31.84 28.83 -22.83
C VAL A 32 32.16 28.97 -24.33
N ALA A 33 31.92 30.17 -24.88
CA ALA A 33 32.13 30.41 -26.30
C ALA A 33 33.55 30.08 -26.73
N ASN A 34 33.66 29.37 -27.87
CA ASN A 34 34.92 28.98 -28.50
C ASN A 34 35.83 28.09 -27.63
N GLU A 35 35.28 27.37 -26.64
CA GLU A 35 36.04 26.44 -25.85
C GLU A 35 35.55 25.00 -26.05
N VAL A 36 36.52 24.10 -26.15
CA VAL A 36 36.30 22.64 -26.21
C VAL A 36 37.06 21.90 -25.09
N LEU A 37 36.46 20.84 -24.62
CA LEU A 37 37.08 19.89 -23.70
C LEU A 37 37.35 18.59 -24.44
N LEU A 38 38.54 18.02 -24.23
CA LEU A 38 38.92 16.74 -24.80
C LEU A 38 39.39 15.79 -23.71
N ALA A 39 38.98 14.53 -23.82
CA ALA A 39 39.64 13.44 -23.14
C ALA A 39 40.53 12.72 -24.15
N VAL A 40 41.84 12.61 -23.86
CA VAL A 40 42.85 12.08 -24.79
C VAL A 40 43.67 10.96 -24.18
N ASP A 41 44.23 10.13 -25.03
CA ASP A 41 45.21 9.15 -24.60
C ASP A 41 46.54 9.81 -24.25
N LYS A 42 47.35 9.19 -23.36
CA LYS A 42 48.64 9.72 -22.91
C LYS A 42 49.65 9.96 -24.04
N THR A 43 49.39 9.40 -25.23
CA THR A 43 50.25 9.51 -26.42
C THR A 43 49.92 10.71 -27.30
N VAL A 44 48.81 11.42 -27.04
CA VAL A 44 48.44 12.59 -27.84
C VAL A 44 49.27 13.80 -27.43
N SER A 45 50.02 14.31 -28.39
CA SER A 45 50.82 15.52 -28.20
C SER A 45 49.97 16.78 -28.34
N THR A 46 50.06 17.69 -27.36
CA THR A 46 49.45 19.02 -27.42
C THR A 46 49.97 19.89 -28.58
N ILE A 47 51.21 19.62 -29.06
CA ILE A 47 51.80 20.28 -30.21
C ILE A 47 51.01 19.95 -31.49
N ASN A 48 50.63 18.69 -31.69
CA ASN A 48 49.85 18.29 -32.85
C ASN A 48 48.41 18.89 -32.83
N LEU A 49 47.78 18.94 -31.67
CA LEU A 49 46.46 19.56 -31.49
C LEU A 49 46.47 21.06 -31.81
N SER A 50 47.54 21.77 -31.45
CA SER A 50 47.69 23.18 -31.74
C SER A 50 48.03 23.47 -33.20
N SER A 51 48.95 22.70 -33.82
CA SER A 51 49.44 22.96 -35.16
C SER A 51 48.55 22.41 -36.28
N GLU A 52 47.98 21.23 -36.06
CA GLU A 52 47.20 20.56 -37.10
C GLU A 52 45.67 20.79 -36.98
N MET A 53 45.19 21.06 -35.75
CA MET A 53 43.78 21.23 -35.47
C MET A 53 43.35 22.65 -35.11
N GLY A 54 44.29 23.61 -35.13
CA GLY A 54 44.00 25.04 -34.89
C GLY A 54 43.46 25.31 -33.46
N LEU A 55 43.88 24.52 -32.47
CA LEU A 55 43.46 24.69 -31.09
C LEU A 55 44.51 25.43 -30.27
N SER A 56 44.10 26.38 -29.46
CA SER A 56 44.94 27.00 -28.43
C SER A 56 44.72 26.29 -27.08
N VAL A 57 45.67 25.44 -26.69
CA VAL A 57 45.58 24.71 -25.43
C VAL A 57 45.66 25.66 -24.23
N LEU A 58 44.63 25.70 -23.42
CA LEU A 58 44.56 26.54 -22.20
C LEU A 58 45.03 25.77 -20.96
N LYS A 59 44.66 24.49 -20.85
CA LYS A 59 45.02 23.65 -19.71
C LYS A 59 45.07 22.19 -20.12
N GLN A 60 46.04 21.45 -19.58
CA GLN A 60 46.11 19.98 -19.70
C GLN A 60 46.43 19.37 -18.33
N LYS A 61 45.64 18.35 -17.97
CA LYS A 61 45.89 17.58 -16.74
C LYS A 61 45.26 16.18 -16.89
N ASP A 62 46.04 15.15 -16.53
CA ASP A 62 45.56 13.75 -16.36
C ASP A 62 44.76 13.18 -17.58
N GLY A 63 45.18 13.55 -18.81
CA GLY A 63 44.52 13.11 -20.04
C GLY A 63 43.31 13.94 -20.44
N PHE A 64 43.05 15.07 -19.78
CA PHE A 64 42.05 16.07 -20.16
C PHE A 64 42.70 17.34 -20.67
N ILE A 65 42.18 17.90 -21.75
CA ILE A 65 42.64 19.13 -22.39
C ILE A 65 41.47 20.10 -22.49
N ARG A 66 41.65 21.32 -22.02
CA ARG A 66 40.82 22.48 -22.32
C ARG A 66 41.51 23.35 -23.35
N ALA A 67 40.83 23.61 -24.45
CA ALA A 67 41.43 24.40 -25.55
C ALA A 67 40.44 25.39 -26.14
N LYS A 68 40.94 26.46 -26.76
CA LYS A 68 40.18 27.43 -27.55
C LYS A 68 40.29 27.14 -29.02
N THR A 69 39.19 27.34 -29.73
CA THR A 69 39.11 27.43 -31.18
C THR A 69 39.21 28.90 -31.62
N ALA A 70 39.39 29.15 -32.93
CA ALA A 70 39.22 30.48 -33.48
C ALA A 70 37.79 31.01 -33.30
N PRO A 71 37.56 32.34 -33.17
CA PRO A 71 36.22 32.88 -32.88
C PRO A 71 35.12 32.52 -33.88
N ASP A 72 35.46 32.33 -35.14
CA ASP A 72 34.51 32.03 -36.22
C ASP A 72 34.39 30.52 -36.52
N THR A 73 34.89 29.65 -35.62
CA THR A 73 34.83 28.22 -35.82
C THR A 73 33.43 27.67 -35.50
N ASP A 74 32.85 26.88 -36.41
CA ASP A 74 31.68 26.08 -36.08
C ASP A 74 32.08 24.98 -35.08
N LEU A 75 31.67 25.16 -33.83
CA LEU A 75 32.03 24.26 -32.73
C LEU A 75 31.52 22.84 -32.93
N ALA A 76 30.32 22.68 -33.53
CA ALA A 76 29.76 21.36 -33.76
C ALA A 76 30.56 20.57 -34.79
N GLU A 77 30.99 21.23 -35.88
CA GLU A 77 31.87 20.63 -36.89
C GLU A 77 33.25 20.32 -36.28
N LYS A 78 33.80 21.25 -35.50
CA LYS A 78 35.08 21.07 -34.85
C LYS A 78 35.08 19.93 -33.82
N ILE A 79 34.04 19.79 -33.02
CA ILE A 79 33.88 18.66 -32.06
C ILE A 79 33.76 17.34 -32.80
N ALA A 80 33.02 17.27 -33.89
CA ALA A 80 32.91 16.05 -34.72
C ALA A 80 34.27 15.68 -35.33
N GLU A 81 35.06 16.64 -35.83
CA GLU A 81 36.43 16.47 -36.33
C GLU A 81 37.35 15.90 -35.20
N LEU A 82 37.30 16.50 -34.01
CA LEU A 82 38.10 16.08 -32.85
C LEU A 82 37.76 14.68 -32.40
N ARG A 83 36.48 14.34 -32.38
CA ARG A 83 36.03 12.96 -32.05
C ARG A 83 36.53 11.91 -33.03
N ALA A 84 36.75 12.30 -34.28
CA ALA A 84 37.28 11.41 -35.32
C ALA A 84 38.82 11.31 -35.26
N THR A 85 39.50 12.10 -34.46
CA THR A 85 40.96 12.16 -34.38
C THR A 85 41.52 10.99 -33.56
N PRO A 86 42.51 10.20 -34.09
CA PRO A 86 43.13 9.12 -33.36
C PRO A 86 43.72 9.56 -32.01
N GLY A 87 43.38 8.85 -30.95
CA GLY A 87 43.81 9.15 -29.59
C GLY A 87 42.94 10.17 -28.82
N VAL A 88 41.94 10.76 -29.46
CA VAL A 88 40.86 11.51 -28.77
C VAL A 88 39.75 10.54 -28.38
N ARG A 89 39.55 10.37 -27.11
CA ARG A 89 38.53 9.46 -26.56
C ARG A 89 37.16 10.12 -26.48
N ALA A 90 37.14 11.44 -26.21
CA ALA A 90 35.93 12.25 -26.21
C ALA A 90 36.28 13.72 -26.50
N ALA A 91 35.37 14.45 -27.10
CA ALA A 91 35.43 15.90 -27.28
C ALA A 91 34.01 16.48 -27.13
N ASP A 92 33.89 17.60 -26.42
CA ASP A 92 32.61 18.32 -26.26
C ASP A 92 32.83 19.80 -25.98
N VAL A 93 31.77 20.60 -25.93
CA VAL A 93 31.83 21.98 -25.47
C VAL A 93 32.26 22.04 -23.99
N ASN A 94 32.84 23.17 -23.58
CA ASN A 94 33.03 23.47 -22.17
C ASN A 94 31.67 23.98 -21.61
N ALA A 95 30.81 23.05 -21.23
CA ALA A 95 29.47 23.36 -20.71
C ALA A 95 29.58 24.16 -19.40
N VAL A 96 28.73 25.16 -19.28
CA VAL A 96 28.53 25.88 -18.03
C VAL A 96 27.54 25.04 -17.21
N ILE A 97 28.01 24.53 -16.10
CA ILE A 97 27.15 23.92 -15.10
C ILE A 97 26.82 25.05 -14.13
N GLU A 98 25.64 25.63 -14.29
CA GLU A 98 25.14 26.54 -13.29
C GLU A 98 24.96 25.80 -11.98
N ARG A 99 25.49 26.35 -10.92
CA ARG A 99 25.04 26.03 -9.58
C ARG A 99 23.64 26.60 -9.50
N GLY A 100 22.60 25.75 -9.64
CA GLY A 100 21.25 26.18 -9.35
C GLY A 100 21.25 26.88 -8.00
N GLU A 101 21.06 28.19 -7.99
CA GLU A 101 20.93 28.93 -6.74
C GLU A 101 19.62 28.46 -6.11
N MET A 102 19.74 27.43 -5.27
CA MET A 102 18.68 27.11 -4.32
C MET A 102 18.73 28.21 -3.26
N SER A 103 17.82 29.18 -3.37
CA SER A 103 17.48 30.01 -2.24
C SER A 103 17.01 29.07 -1.13
N ASP A 104 17.79 28.89 -0.09
CA ASP A 104 17.55 28.00 1.06
C ASP A 104 17.37 26.50 0.75
N GLY A 105 17.74 26.00 -0.42
CA GLY A 105 17.61 24.59 -0.79
C GLY A 105 16.21 24.18 -1.23
N LEU A 106 15.28 25.12 -1.44
CA LEU A 106 13.90 24.87 -1.85
C LEU A 106 13.72 25.08 -3.35
N PRO A 107 12.84 24.32 -4.03
CA PRO A 107 12.50 24.57 -5.43
C PRO A 107 11.70 25.87 -5.56
N ASN A 108 11.88 26.58 -6.68
CA ASN A 108 11.29 27.92 -6.88
C ASN A 108 9.78 27.91 -7.15
N ASP A 109 9.19 26.73 -7.35
CA ASP A 109 7.79 26.40 -7.57
C ASP A 109 7.10 25.75 -6.38
N LEU A 110 7.75 25.67 -5.22
CA LEU A 110 7.15 25.25 -3.96
C LEU A 110 6.31 26.39 -3.38
N THR A 111 5.02 26.36 -3.64
CA THR A 111 4.07 27.39 -3.20
C THR A 111 3.39 27.04 -1.86
N GLU A 112 2.73 28.03 -1.22
CA GLU A 112 1.97 27.82 0.04
C GLU A 112 0.79 26.83 -0.13
N ASP A 113 0.33 26.58 -1.34
CA ASP A 113 -0.75 25.64 -1.63
C ASP A 113 -0.28 24.17 -1.55
N LEU A 114 1.03 23.93 -1.63
CA LEU A 114 1.66 22.61 -1.56
C LEU A 114 1.93 22.17 -0.11
N TRP A 115 0.94 22.36 0.77
CA TRP A 115 1.06 22.05 2.18
C TRP A 115 1.41 20.58 2.47
N GLY A 116 1.08 19.66 1.59
CA GLY A 116 1.44 18.25 1.70
C GLY A 116 2.94 18.00 1.65
N LEU A 117 3.68 18.86 0.95
CA LEU A 117 5.14 18.81 0.82
C LEU A 117 5.86 19.66 1.87
N GLN A 118 5.27 20.83 2.20
CA GLN A 118 5.75 21.73 3.25
C GLN A 118 4.59 22.41 3.96
N ASN A 119 4.42 22.12 5.23
CA ASN A 119 3.43 22.76 6.08
C ASN A 119 4.12 23.58 7.18
N SER A 120 4.17 24.90 6.98
CA SER A 120 4.69 25.86 7.96
C SER A 120 3.60 26.44 8.91
N GLY A 121 2.35 25.91 8.82
CA GLY A 121 1.17 26.44 9.50
C GLY A 121 0.33 27.36 8.64
N GLN A 122 0.62 27.47 7.33
CA GLN A 122 -0.15 28.28 6.37
C GLN A 122 -1.59 27.78 6.27
N ASN A 123 -2.51 28.72 5.98
CA ASN A 123 -3.93 28.46 5.81
C ASN A 123 -4.59 27.76 7.02
N GLY A 124 -4.05 27.97 8.25
CA GLY A 124 -4.55 27.36 9.49
C GLY A 124 -4.12 25.91 9.68
N GLY A 125 -3.09 25.46 8.99
CA GLY A 125 -2.48 24.16 9.17
C GLY A 125 -1.61 24.07 10.44
N THR A 126 -1.26 22.85 10.81
CA THR A 126 -0.30 22.57 11.88
C THR A 126 1.10 22.45 11.26
N ALA A 127 2.04 23.30 11.72
CA ALA A 127 3.40 23.25 11.21
C ALA A 127 4.02 21.85 11.36
N GLY A 128 4.60 21.35 10.26
CA GLY A 128 5.18 20.01 10.18
C GLY A 128 4.19 18.88 9.92
N ALA A 129 2.89 19.17 9.73
CA ALA A 129 1.90 18.19 9.25
C ALA A 129 2.00 18.02 7.72
N ASP A 130 3.14 17.49 7.24
CA ASP A 130 3.52 17.24 5.85
C ASP A 130 4.36 15.96 5.74
N ILE A 131 4.66 15.50 4.51
CA ILE A 131 5.46 14.27 4.29
C ILE A 131 6.96 14.45 4.49
N LYS A 132 7.44 15.59 4.99
CA LYS A 132 8.88 15.92 5.15
C LYS A 132 9.67 15.97 3.83
N ALA A 133 9.01 16.31 2.72
CA ALA A 133 9.64 16.36 1.41
C ALA A 133 10.84 17.32 1.38
N VAL A 134 10.72 18.50 1.98
CA VAL A 134 11.81 19.48 2.06
C VAL A 134 13.08 18.93 2.73
N SER A 135 12.93 18.10 3.74
CA SER A 135 14.07 17.45 4.39
C SER A 135 14.65 16.33 3.53
N ALA A 136 13.79 15.56 2.87
CA ALA A 136 14.17 14.48 1.96
C ALA A 136 14.92 15.00 0.72
N TRP A 137 14.51 16.14 0.17
CA TRP A 137 15.15 16.76 -1.01
C TRP A 137 16.58 17.24 -0.78
N LYS A 138 17.04 17.33 0.46
CA LYS A 138 18.46 17.56 0.75
C LYS A 138 19.35 16.38 0.36
N GLU A 139 18.75 15.20 0.22
CA GLU A 139 19.46 13.96 -0.11
C GLU A 139 19.16 13.51 -1.54
N VAL A 140 17.89 13.55 -1.96
CA VAL A 140 17.44 13.04 -3.25
C VAL A 140 16.22 13.81 -3.73
N THR A 141 16.19 14.18 -5.03
CA THR A 141 15.11 14.96 -5.64
C THR A 141 14.40 14.25 -6.80
N GLY A 142 14.83 13.04 -7.13
CA GLY A 142 14.32 12.28 -8.27
C GLY A 142 15.29 12.21 -9.45
N SER A 143 15.00 11.36 -10.42
CA SER A 143 15.80 11.17 -11.63
C SER A 143 14.94 10.70 -12.80
N ARG A 144 15.17 11.26 -13.99
CA ARG A 144 14.58 10.76 -15.25
C ARG A 144 15.21 9.46 -15.75
N GLN A 145 16.16 8.90 -15.01
CA GLN A 145 16.78 7.58 -15.24
C GLN A 145 16.55 6.65 -14.03
N GLY A 146 15.69 7.08 -13.11
CA GLY A 146 15.32 6.35 -11.90
C GLY A 146 14.14 5.40 -12.13
N ALA A 147 13.44 5.12 -11.05
CA ALA A 147 12.26 4.26 -11.03
C ALA A 147 11.16 4.76 -11.99
N VAL A 148 10.61 3.84 -12.79
CA VAL A 148 9.42 4.10 -13.59
C VAL A 148 8.19 3.93 -12.71
N ILE A 149 7.36 4.99 -12.62
CA ILE A 149 6.14 5.02 -11.82
C ILE A 149 4.93 5.01 -12.76
N ALA A 150 4.19 3.92 -12.81
CA ALA A 150 2.99 3.83 -13.62
C ALA A 150 1.80 4.53 -12.94
N VAL A 151 1.20 5.48 -13.63
CA VAL A 151 -0.01 6.18 -13.23
C VAL A 151 -1.21 5.46 -13.86
N ILE A 152 -1.77 4.50 -13.13
CA ILE A 152 -2.92 3.70 -13.60
C ILE A 152 -4.20 4.44 -13.24
N ASP A 153 -4.72 5.24 -14.19
CA ASP A 153 -5.79 6.21 -13.91
C ASP A 153 -6.59 6.60 -15.17
N THR A 154 -7.12 7.83 -15.24
CA THR A 154 -7.88 8.40 -16.38
C THR A 154 -7.02 8.81 -17.57
N GLY A 155 -5.72 8.54 -17.54
CA GLY A 155 -4.69 9.04 -18.44
C GLY A 155 -3.94 10.22 -17.82
N VAL A 156 -3.04 10.83 -18.57
CA VAL A 156 -2.27 12.03 -18.18
C VAL A 156 -2.24 13.01 -19.34
N ASP A 157 -2.32 14.31 -19.08
CA ASP A 157 -2.00 15.34 -20.08
C ASP A 157 -0.47 15.39 -20.26
N ILE A 158 0.02 14.57 -21.18
CA ILE A 158 1.46 14.46 -21.48
C ILE A 158 2.05 15.73 -22.10
N THR A 159 1.20 16.70 -22.47
CA THR A 159 1.61 17.99 -23.02
C THR A 159 1.65 19.10 -21.98
N HIS A 160 1.23 18.80 -20.74
CA HIS A 160 1.23 19.78 -19.66
C HIS A 160 2.65 20.31 -19.41
N PRO A 161 2.88 21.63 -19.38
CA PRO A 161 4.23 22.20 -19.29
C PRO A 161 4.99 21.76 -18.05
N ASP A 162 4.26 21.46 -16.97
CA ASP A 162 4.82 21.01 -15.69
C ASP A 162 4.94 19.48 -15.54
N LEU A 163 4.62 18.72 -16.60
CA LEU A 163 4.72 17.25 -16.63
C LEU A 163 5.55 16.72 -17.80
N ALA A 164 5.49 17.36 -18.95
CA ALA A 164 5.94 16.82 -20.23
C ALA A 164 7.37 16.23 -20.20
N THR A 165 8.29 16.85 -19.47
CA THR A 165 9.69 16.38 -19.38
C THR A 165 9.88 15.23 -18.38
N ASN A 166 8.88 14.93 -17.56
CA ASN A 166 8.88 13.82 -16.61
C ASN A 166 8.01 12.63 -17.08
N ILE A 167 7.36 12.77 -18.27
CA ILE A 167 6.64 11.66 -18.88
C ILE A 167 7.63 10.61 -19.37
N TRP A 168 7.36 9.37 -19.03
CA TRP A 168 8.10 8.22 -19.52
C TRP A 168 8.01 8.11 -21.05
N THR A 169 9.07 7.66 -21.67
CA THR A 169 9.11 7.39 -23.10
C THR A 169 9.55 5.96 -23.31
N ASN A 170 8.76 5.19 -24.06
CA ASN A 170 9.10 3.84 -24.44
C ASN A 170 10.41 3.85 -25.26
N PRO A 171 11.50 3.24 -24.74
CA PRO A 171 12.80 3.27 -25.41
C PRO A 171 12.85 2.37 -26.66
N ASP A 172 11.92 1.43 -26.78
CA ASP A 172 11.90 0.43 -27.83
C ASP A 172 10.91 0.79 -28.98
N GLU A 173 10.15 1.90 -28.83
CA GLU A 173 9.24 2.45 -29.85
C GLU A 173 9.86 3.57 -30.68
N ILE A 174 9.56 3.58 -31.98
CA ILE A 174 9.93 4.66 -32.92
C ILE A 174 8.71 5.55 -33.17
N PRO A 175 8.67 6.78 -32.63
CA PRO A 175 7.48 7.60 -32.65
C PRO A 175 6.88 7.85 -34.04
N GLY A 176 5.58 7.58 -34.20
CA GLY A 176 4.79 7.94 -35.37
C GLY A 176 5.09 7.17 -36.65
N ASN A 177 5.69 5.98 -36.56
CA ASN A 177 5.95 5.14 -37.72
C ASN A 177 4.78 4.19 -38.08
N GLY A 178 3.79 4.03 -37.19
CA GLY A 178 2.61 3.21 -37.37
C GLY A 178 2.90 1.70 -37.21
N ILE A 179 3.99 1.34 -36.53
CA ILE A 179 4.44 -0.04 -36.28
C ILE A 179 4.53 -0.22 -34.77
N ASP A 180 4.19 -1.39 -34.28
CA ASP A 180 4.50 -1.91 -32.98
C ASP A 180 5.95 -2.43 -33.02
N ASP A 181 6.93 -1.60 -32.62
CA ASP A 181 8.36 -1.88 -32.80
C ASP A 181 8.89 -2.85 -31.72
N ASP A 182 8.31 -2.88 -30.53
CA ASP A 182 8.70 -3.75 -29.42
C ASP A 182 7.89 -5.08 -29.39
N GLY A 183 6.78 -5.14 -30.13
CA GLY A 183 5.97 -6.37 -30.26
C GLY A 183 5.06 -6.61 -29.05
N ASN A 184 4.73 -5.59 -28.27
CA ASN A 184 3.87 -5.69 -27.09
C ASN A 184 2.36 -5.70 -27.43
N GLY A 185 1.99 -5.45 -28.69
CA GLY A 185 0.62 -5.43 -29.21
C GLY A 185 0.00 -4.05 -29.32
N VAL A 186 0.71 -2.99 -28.98
CA VAL A 186 0.25 -1.60 -29.03
C VAL A 186 1.11 -0.79 -29.98
N ILE A 187 0.51 -0.21 -31.00
CA ILE A 187 1.21 0.58 -32.03
C ILE A 187 1.52 1.98 -31.50
N ASP A 188 2.78 2.44 -31.66
CA ASP A 188 3.22 3.80 -31.29
C ASP A 188 2.89 4.17 -29.82
N ASP A 189 3.03 3.26 -28.86
CA ASP A 189 2.79 3.52 -27.42
C ASP A 189 3.97 4.25 -26.75
N VAL A 190 4.47 5.26 -27.44
CA VAL A 190 5.65 6.06 -27.07
C VAL A 190 5.60 6.59 -25.63
N HIS A 191 4.41 6.88 -25.09
CA HIS A 191 4.27 7.48 -23.76
C HIS A 191 3.37 6.68 -22.83
N GLY A 192 3.02 5.43 -23.18
CA GLY A 192 2.20 4.58 -22.36
C GLY A 192 0.98 4.02 -23.09
N TYR A 193 0.06 3.42 -22.35
CA TYR A 193 -1.00 2.59 -22.88
C TYR A 193 -2.40 3.00 -22.42
N ASN A 194 -3.34 3.06 -23.34
CA ASN A 194 -4.77 3.19 -23.06
C ASN A 194 -5.42 1.80 -23.06
N ALA A 195 -5.45 1.18 -21.90
CA ALA A 195 -6.04 -0.15 -21.70
C ALA A 195 -7.57 -0.13 -21.74
N ALA A 196 -8.22 1.02 -21.66
CA ALA A 196 -9.67 1.13 -21.82
C ALA A 196 -10.12 0.94 -23.26
N ASP A 197 -9.36 1.52 -24.22
CA ASP A 197 -9.68 1.53 -25.65
C ASP A 197 -8.68 0.74 -26.51
N ASP A 198 -7.68 0.10 -25.90
CA ASP A 198 -6.65 -0.75 -26.50
C ASP A 198 -5.83 -0.01 -27.58
N ASN A 199 -5.22 1.12 -27.21
CA ASN A 199 -4.40 1.95 -28.09
C ASN A 199 -3.43 2.85 -27.29
N ALA A 200 -2.66 3.71 -28.00
CA ALA A 200 -1.66 4.61 -27.42
C ALA A 200 -2.20 6.00 -26.99
N ASP A 201 -3.52 6.30 -27.07
CA ASP A 201 -4.08 7.61 -26.65
C ASP A 201 -4.22 7.68 -25.12
N VAL A 202 -3.16 8.05 -24.45
CA VAL A 202 -3.10 8.19 -22.99
C VAL A 202 -3.58 9.56 -22.49
N MET A 203 -4.05 10.44 -23.38
CA MET A 203 -4.47 11.79 -23.00
C MET A 203 -5.62 11.77 -22.00
N ASP A 204 -5.44 12.51 -20.91
CA ASP A 204 -6.46 12.68 -19.87
C ASP A 204 -7.48 13.75 -20.27
N ARG A 205 -8.75 13.38 -20.26
CA ARG A 205 -9.88 14.29 -20.52
C ARG A 205 -10.76 14.51 -19.30
N SER A 206 -10.43 13.84 -18.18
CA SER A 206 -11.11 13.91 -16.89
C SER A 206 -10.40 14.87 -15.92
N GLY A 207 -9.08 14.79 -15.88
CA GLY A 207 -8.18 15.56 -15.03
C GLY A 207 -7.68 14.84 -13.78
N HIS A 208 -8.28 13.71 -13.42
CA HIS A 208 -7.90 13.01 -12.20
C HIS A 208 -6.48 12.42 -12.28
N GLY A 209 -6.16 11.69 -13.35
CA GLY A 209 -4.83 11.12 -13.54
C GLY A 209 -3.73 12.17 -13.74
N THR A 210 -4.06 13.29 -14.41
CA THR A 210 -3.14 14.44 -14.53
C THR A 210 -2.83 15.05 -13.17
N HIS A 211 -3.83 15.17 -12.29
CA HIS A 211 -3.64 15.67 -10.93
C HIS A 211 -2.76 14.72 -10.09
N VAL A 212 -3.03 13.43 -10.17
CA VAL A 212 -2.22 12.39 -9.55
C VAL A 212 -0.78 12.43 -10.03
N ALA A 213 -0.56 12.49 -11.35
CA ALA A 213 0.77 12.56 -11.95
C ALA A 213 1.57 13.78 -11.45
N GLY A 214 0.94 14.96 -11.33
CA GLY A 214 1.59 16.15 -10.80
C GLY A 214 2.01 16.03 -9.35
N THR A 215 1.19 15.40 -8.52
CA THR A 215 1.56 15.13 -7.11
C THR A 215 2.76 14.19 -7.01
N ILE A 216 2.86 13.16 -7.87
CA ILE A 216 4.00 12.25 -7.92
C ILE A 216 5.25 12.98 -8.41
N GLY A 217 5.13 13.75 -9.53
CA GLY A 217 6.32 14.19 -10.24
C GLY A 217 6.08 15.35 -11.19
N ALA A 218 5.36 16.42 -10.78
CA ALA A 218 5.48 17.70 -11.47
C ALA A 218 6.94 18.17 -11.43
N VAL A 219 7.40 18.79 -12.52
CA VAL A 219 8.80 19.16 -12.73
C VAL A 219 9.23 20.21 -11.70
N GLY A 220 10.13 19.84 -10.79
CA GLY A 220 10.59 20.77 -9.76
C GLY A 220 11.63 21.77 -10.23
N ASN A 221 11.61 22.94 -9.61
CA ASN A 221 12.54 24.04 -9.83
C ASN A 221 12.55 24.58 -11.29
N ASN A 222 11.40 24.54 -11.98
CA ASN A 222 11.23 25.03 -13.35
C ASN A 222 10.58 26.44 -13.42
N GLY A 223 10.13 26.98 -12.29
CA GLY A 223 9.47 28.28 -12.18
C GLY A 223 8.01 28.28 -12.65
N GLU A 224 7.42 27.11 -12.89
CA GLU A 224 6.05 26.91 -13.34
C GLU A 224 5.23 26.20 -12.23
N GLY A 225 4.02 26.60 -12.06
CA GLY A 225 2.94 25.98 -11.30
C GLY A 225 3.27 25.32 -9.97
N VAL A 226 3.63 24.05 -9.98
CA VAL A 226 3.82 23.22 -8.78
C VAL A 226 5.04 22.28 -8.89
N VAL A 227 5.54 21.81 -7.75
CA VAL A 227 6.54 20.74 -7.71
C VAL A 227 5.88 19.46 -7.20
N GLY A 228 6.22 18.30 -7.79
CA GLY A 228 5.86 16.99 -7.28
C GLY A 228 6.81 16.50 -6.20
N VAL A 229 6.52 15.34 -5.61
CA VAL A 229 7.43 14.68 -4.65
C VAL A 229 8.78 14.41 -5.32
N ASN A 230 8.78 13.97 -6.57
CA ASN A 230 9.97 13.84 -7.42
C ASN A 230 10.06 15.05 -8.36
N TRP A 231 11.15 15.83 -8.30
CA TRP A 231 11.36 16.95 -9.25
C TRP A 231 11.67 16.44 -10.66
N GLN A 232 12.28 15.27 -10.75
CA GLN A 232 12.55 14.54 -11.98
C GLN A 232 12.04 13.12 -11.80
N ALA A 233 11.20 12.65 -12.71
CA ALA A 233 10.53 11.36 -12.63
C ALA A 233 10.46 10.69 -14.01
N GLN A 234 10.08 9.42 -14.02
CA GLN A 234 9.58 8.69 -15.19
C GLN A 234 8.13 8.29 -14.91
N LEU A 235 7.20 9.12 -15.33
CA LEU A 235 5.77 8.89 -15.18
C LEU A 235 5.24 8.15 -16.41
N MET A 236 4.79 6.91 -16.22
CA MET A 236 4.21 6.08 -17.29
C MET A 236 2.68 6.15 -17.22
N PRO A 237 2.00 6.85 -18.11
CA PRO A 237 0.53 6.87 -18.17
C PRO A 237 -0.02 5.49 -18.57
N VAL A 238 -0.92 4.95 -17.74
CA VAL A 238 -1.70 3.75 -18.06
C VAL A 238 -3.19 4.10 -17.87
N LYS A 239 -3.88 4.37 -18.98
CA LYS A 239 -5.27 4.80 -18.96
C LYS A 239 -6.20 3.60 -18.90
N ILE A 240 -6.96 3.47 -17.79
CA ILE A 240 -7.92 2.38 -17.59
C ILE A 240 -9.38 2.83 -17.64
N PHE A 241 -9.65 4.14 -17.62
CA PHE A 241 -11.01 4.68 -17.67
C PHE A 241 -11.40 5.11 -19.08
N ASP A 242 -12.57 4.65 -19.53
CA ASP A 242 -13.19 5.05 -20.80
C ASP A 242 -13.71 6.49 -20.78
N GLY A 243 -14.22 6.99 -21.91
CA GLY A 243 -14.78 8.32 -22.03
C GLY A 243 -16.04 8.58 -21.17
N ASN A 244 -16.61 7.54 -20.55
CA ASN A 244 -17.73 7.62 -19.61
C ASN A 244 -17.28 7.51 -18.14
N GLY A 245 -15.97 7.45 -17.88
CA GLY A 245 -15.41 7.31 -16.54
C GLY A 245 -15.58 5.91 -15.94
N ARG A 246 -15.61 4.86 -16.75
CA ARG A 246 -15.73 3.47 -16.30
C ARG A 246 -14.46 2.69 -16.63
N ALA A 247 -13.97 1.91 -15.68
CA ALA A 247 -12.93 0.93 -15.87
C ALA A 247 -13.51 -0.49 -15.81
N THR A 248 -12.94 -1.40 -16.59
CA THR A 248 -13.27 -2.84 -16.53
C THR A 248 -12.13 -3.61 -15.90
N VAL A 249 -12.41 -4.74 -15.27
CA VAL A 249 -11.37 -5.63 -14.72
C VAL A 249 -10.38 -6.05 -15.81
N ASP A 250 -10.87 -6.36 -17.01
CA ASP A 250 -10.02 -6.69 -18.17
C ASP A 250 -9.05 -5.55 -18.51
N GLY A 251 -9.53 -4.31 -18.62
CA GLY A 251 -8.68 -3.15 -18.88
C GLY A 251 -7.65 -2.91 -17.77
N ILE A 252 -8.04 -3.10 -16.50
CA ILE A 252 -7.11 -2.97 -15.36
C ILE A 252 -6.02 -4.05 -15.43
N VAL A 253 -6.39 -5.31 -15.69
CA VAL A 253 -5.42 -6.42 -15.81
C VAL A 253 -4.44 -6.18 -16.94
N ARG A 254 -4.92 -5.75 -18.12
CA ARG A 254 -4.03 -5.38 -19.26
C ARG A 254 -3.12 -4.22 -18.91
N GLY A 255 -3.63 -3.20 -18.23
CA GLY A 255 -2.84 -2.06 -17.77
C GLY A 255 -1.75 -2.44 -16.77
N LEU A 256 -2.05 -3.33 -15.80
CA LEU A 256 -1.05 -3.86 -14.86
C LEU A 256 0.03 -4.68 -15.57
N GLN A 257 -0.37 -5.53 -16.53
CA GLN A 257 0.57 -6.34 -17.31
C GLN A 257 1.48 -5.47 -18.18
N TYR A 258 0.91 -4.45 -18.84
CA TYR A 258 1.66 -3.46 -19.60
C TYR A 258 2.70 -2.76 -18.70
N ALA A 259 2.27 -2.19 -17.59
CA ALA A 259 3.17 -1.50 -16.65
C ALA A 259 4.35 -2.38 -16.21
N LYS A 260 4.06 -3.66 -15.88
CA LYS A 260 5.08 -4.65 -15.52
C LYS A 260 6.06 -4.93 -16.67
N ASN A 261 5.56 -5.18 -17.88
CA ASN A 261 6.38 -5.54 -19.03
C ASN A 261 7.27 -4.37 -19.48
N GLU A 262 6.77 -3.14 -19.38
CA GLU A 262 7.49 -1.91 -19.71
C GLU A 262 8.36 -1.38 -18.57
N GLY A 263 8.59 -2.19 -17.52
CA GLY A 263 9.58 -1.94 -16.49
C GLY A 263 9.16 -0.95 -15.40
N ALA A 264 7.87 -0.73 -15.18
CA ALA A 264 7.42 -0.03 -13.99
C ALA A 264 7.77 -0.83 -12.74
N VAL A 265 8.23 -0.15 -11.70
CA VAL A 265 8.54 -0.74 -10.38
C VAL A 265 7.62 -0.24 -9.27
N VAL A 266 6.89 0.83 -9.53
CA VAL A 266 5.84 1.38 -8.67
C VAL A 266 4.60 1.62 -9.52
N THR A 267 3.42 1.27 -9.01
CA THR A 267 2.15 1.67 -9.60
C THR A 267 1.35 2.54 -8.64
N ASN A 268 0.79 3.64 -9.14
CA ASN A 268 -0.18 4.44 -8.40
C ASN A 268 -1.60 4.06 -8.84
N ASN A 269 -2.41 3.60 -7.89
CA ASN A 269 -3.76 3.10 -8.10
C ASN A 269 -4.76 3.93 -7.29
N SER A 270 -5.12 5.10 -7.81
CA SER A 270 -6.02 6.05 -7.14
C SER A 270 -7.50 5.77 -7.45
N TRP A 271 -7.90 4.49 -7.45
CA TRP A 271 -9.24 4.00 -7.78
C TRP A 271 -9.60 2.79 -6.92
N GLY A 272 -10.87 2.36 -6.97
CA GLY A 272 -11.31 1.17 -6.26
C GLY A 272 -12.78 0.80 -6.50
N SER A 273 -13.16 -0.39 -6.03
CA SER A 273 -14.52 -0.92 -6.05
C SER A 273 -14.90 -1.52 -4.69
N ARG A 274 -16.22 -1.71 -4.47
CA ARG A 274 -16.70 -2.37 -3.23
C ARG A 274 -16.72 -3.89 -3.33
N GLY A 275 -16.79 -4.43 -4.53
CA GLY A 275 -16.89 -5.87 -4.77
C GLY A 275 -15.52 -6.52 -4.89
N TYR A 276 -15.29 -7.63 -4.19
CA TYR A 276 -14.15 -8.49 -4.43
C TYR A 276 -14.22 -9.11 -5.82
N ASN A 277 -13.09 -9.19 -6.49
CA ASN A 277 -12.95 -9.85 -7.79
C ASN A 277 -11.69 -10.72 -7.80
N GLU A 278 -11.88 -12.02 -7.96
CA GLU A 278 -10.78 -12.99 -7.90
C GLU A 278 -9.76 -12.81 -9.04
N VAL A 279 -10.19 -12.39 -10.24
CA VAL A 279 -9.27 -12.14 -11.37
C VAL A 279 -8.37 -10.94 -11.06
N LEU A 280 -8.94 -9.88 -10.50
CA LEU A 280 -8.19 -8.70 -10.07
C LEU A 280 -7.20 -9.03 -8.96
N ASP A 281 -7.62 -9.82 -7.96
CA ASP A 281 -6.76 -10.31 -6.87
C ASP A 281 -5.56 -11.11 -7.41
N LYS A 282 -5.81 -12.05 -8.33
CA LYS A 282 -4.76 -12.83 -9.00
C LYS A 282 -3.83 -11.96 -9.83
N ALA A 283 -4.33 -10.91 -10.49
CA ALA A 283 -3.52 -10.01 -11.29
C ALA A 283 -2.54 -9.20 -10.43
N PHE A 284 -3.01 -8.65 -9.29
CA PHE A 284 -2.11 -8.01 -8.32
C PHE A 284 -1.11 -9.00 -7.74
N GLY A 285 -1.55 -10.20 -7.32
CA GLY A 285 -0.67 -11.23 -6.79
C GLY A 285 0.41 -11.73 -7.76
N ALA A 286 0.18 -11.64 -9.08
CA ALA A 286 1.15 -12.02 -10.12
C ALA A 286 2.15 -10.89 -10.46
N ALA A 287 1.94 -9.70 -9.93
CA ALA A 287 2.76 -8.51 -10.17
C ALA A 287 3.56 -8.13 -8.90
N ASP A 288 4.09 -9.13 -8.21
CA ASP A 288 4.77 -9.05 -6.91
C ASP A 288 6.16 -8.40 -6.95
N ASP A 289 6.68 -8.15 -8.13
CA ASP A 289 7.91 -7.40 -8.39
C ASP A 289 7.73 -5.88 -8.46
N MET A 290 6.49 -5.40 -8.37
CA MET A 290 6.13 -3.98 -8.31
C MET A 290 5.52 -3.62 -6.94
N LEU A 291 5.79 -2.42 -6.43
CA LEU A 291 5.03 -1.87 -5.31
C LEU A 291 3.75 -1.20 -5.81
N HIS A 292 2.60 -1.72 -5.40
CA HIS A 292 1.30 -1.14 -5.74
C HIS A 292 0.81 -0.21 -4.64
N VAL A 293 0.87 1.10 -4.88
CA VAL A 293 0.35 2.11 -3.95
C VAL A 293 -1.13 2.36 -4.27
N VAL A 294 -2.01 2.15 -3.30
CA VAL A 294 -3.46 2.02 -3.50
C VAL A 294 -4.23 2.96 -2.58
N ALA A 295 -5.24 3.63 -3.10
CA ALA A 295 -6.13 4.49 -2.33
C ALA A 295 -7.09 3.65 -1.45
N ALA A 296 -7.20 3.99 -0.15
CA ALA A 296 -8.10 3.29 0.79
C ALA A 296 -9.59 3.46 0.47
N GLY A 297 -9.97 4.49 -0.30
CA GLY A 297 -11.35 4.84 -0.65
C GLY A 297 -11.95 5.95 0.22
N ASN A 298 -13.10 6.48 -0.22
CA ASN A 298 -13.66 7.74 0.27
C ASN A 298 -15.06 7.58 0.90
N ASP A 299 -15.35 6.46 1.58
CA ASP A 299 -16.64 6.19 2.20
C ASP A 299 -16.67 6.52 3.71
N GLY A 300 -15.54 6.93 4.32
CA GLY A 300 -15.44 7.27 5.75
C GLY A 300 -15.64 6.07 6.70
N ARG A 301 -15.30 4.86 6.27
CA ARG A 301 -15.55 3.62 7.02
C ARG A 301 -14.31 2.75 7.19
N SER A 302 -14.36 1.81 8.15
CA SER A 302 -13.33 0.78 8.26
C SER A 302 -13.40 -0.20 7.08
N ILE A 303 -12.23 -0.60 6.59
CA ILE A 303 -12.05 -1.63 5.55
C ILE A 303 -11.28 -2.86 6.05
N ASP A 304 -11.07 -2.99 7.36
CA ASP A 304 -10.37 -4.14 7.96
C ASP A 304 -11.04 -5.48 7.67
N PHE A 305 -12.31 -5.47 7.34
CA PHE A 305 -13.10 -6.66 6.98
C PHE A 305 -13.50 -6.68 5.50
N GLY A 306 -12.79 -5.91 4.65
CA GLY A 306 -13.04 -5.85 3.22
C GLY A 306 -13.98 -4.72 2.78
N GLY A 307 -14.44 -4.81 1.54
CA GLY A 307 -15.39 -3.85 0.95
C GLY A 307 -14.75 -2.61 0.32
N ALA A 308 -13.43 -2.61 0.10
CA ALA A 308 -12.72 -1.68 -0.77
C ALA A 308 -11.57 -2.44 -1.45
N TYR A 309 -11.60 -2.57 -2.76
CA TYR A 309 -10.62 -3.33 -3.53
C TYR A 309 -10.05 -2.47 -4.67
N PRO A 310 -8.71 -2.50 -4.90
CA PRO A 310 -7.72 -3.44 -4.37
C PRO A 310 -7.22 -3.15 -2.95
N ALA A 311 -7.62 -2.08 -2.26
CA ALA A 311 -7.10 -1.66 -0.96
C ALA A 311 -7.12 -2.75 0.14
N ALA A 312 -8.12 -3.62 0.15
CA ALA A 312 -8.26 -4.71 1.11
C ALA A 312 -7.76 -6.07 0.59
N LEU A 313 -6.95 -6.08 -0.46
CA LEU A 313 -6.20 -7.27 -0.87
C LEU A 313 -4.97 -7.43 0.04
N GLY A 314 -4.77 -8.63 0.55
CA GLY A 314 -3.73 -8.91 1.57
C GLY A 314 -2.36 -9.26 1.00
N HIS A 315 -1.94 -8.71 -0.16
CA HIS A 315 -0.63 -8.95 -0.74
C HIS A 315 0.44 -8.05 -0.10
N ASP A 316 1.62 -8.59 0.17
CA ASP A 316 2.72 -7.87 0.84
C ASP A 316 3.24 -6.68 0.02
N HIS A 317 3.15 -6.72 -1.29
CA HIS A 317 3.55 -5.67 -2.23
C HIS A 317 2.44 -4.63 -2.54
N ILE A 318 1.31 -4.67 -1.83
CA ILE A 318 0.28 -3.62 -1.84
C ILE A 318 0.48 -2.71 -0.62
N LEU A 319 0.53 -1.40 -0.86
CA LEU A 319 0.60 -0.36 0.16
C LEU A 319 -0.65 0.52 0.08
N THR A 320 -1.53 0.39 1.05
CA THR A 320 -2.82 1.09 1.10
C THR A 320 -2.72 2.40 1.88
N VAL A 321 -3.21 3.49 1.26
CA VAL A 321 -3.03 4.86 1.76
C VAL A 321 -4.35 5.52 2.15
N GLY A 322 -4.45 5.93 3.42
CA GLY A 322 -5.51 6.79 3.95
C GLY A 322 -5.17 8.29 3.80
N ALA A 323 -6.18 9.15 3.89
CA ALA A 323 -6.02 10.59 3.71
C ALA A 323 -6.08 11.37 5.02
N THR A 324 -5.11 12.30 5.22
CA THR A 324 -5.14 13.29 6.29
C THR A 324 -5.42 14.70 5.76
N ASP A 325 -5.80 15.60 6.65
CA ASP A 325 -5.85 17.04 6.42
C ASP A 325 -4.54 17.71 6.91
N ARG A 326 -4.46 19.04 6.69
CA ARG A 326 -3.31 19.88 7.08
C ARG A 326 -3.06 19.99 8.58
N ASN A 327 -3.87 19.35 9.42
CA ASN A 327 -3.75 19.32 10.88
C ASN A 327 -3.53 17.89 11.42
N ASP A 328 -3.07 16.97 10.57
CA ASP A 328 -2.89 15.55 10.89
C ASP A 328 -4.20 14.86 11.37
N GLN A 329 -5.39 15.43 11.04
CA GLN A 329 -6.64 14.72 11.29
C GLN A 329 -6.96 13.79 10.13
N LEU A 330 -7.49 12.61 10.43
CA LEU A 330 -8.04 11.75 9.38
C LEU A 330 -9.13 12.51 8.65
N ALA A 331 -9.04 12.61 7.33
CA ALA A 331 -10.05 13.27 6.53
C ALA A 331 -11.39 12.53 6.68
N SER A 332 -12.48 13.25 6.88
CA SER A 332 -13.78 12.65 7.21
C SER A 332 -14.32 11.69 6.16
N PHE A 333 -13.88 11.80 4.93
CA PHE A 333 -14.20 10.88 3.83
C PHE A 333 -13.29 9.66 3.80
N SER A 334 -12.07 9.73 4.38
CA SER A 334 -11.09 8.65 4.25
C SER A 334 -11.61 7.36 4.84
N ASN A 335 -11.54 6.27 4.08
CA ASN A 335 -11.58 4.95 4.67
C ASN A 335 -10.35 4.75 5.56
N TYR A 336 -10.48 3.88 6.55
CA TYR A 336 -9.47 3.60 7.56
C TYR A 336 -9.47 2.12 7.95
N GLY A 337 -8.41 1.68 8.62
CA GLY A 337 -8.31 0.32 9.12
C GLY A 337 -6.95 0.07 9.76
N ALA A 338 -6.95 -0.49 10.96
CA ALA A 338 -5.71 -0.82 11.67
C ALA A 338 -4.93 -1.98 11.02
N TYR A 339 -5.54 -2.70 10.09
CA TYR A 339 -4.97 -3.85 9.39
C TYR A 339 -4.92 -3.68 7.89
N ALA A 340 -5.91 -3.05 7.28
CA ALA A 340 -6.06 -2.95 5.84
C ALA A 340 -5.57 -1.63 5.23
N VAL A 341 -5.27 -0.62 6.06
CA VAL A 341 -4.64 0.63 5.62
C VAL A 341 -3.25 0.70 6.22
N ASP A 342 -2.23 0.79 5.39
CA ASP A 342 -0.84 0.73 5.84
C ASP A 342 -0.35 2.07 6.41
N VAL A 343 -0.55 3.17 5.67
CA VAL A 343 -0.10 4.51 6.07
C VAL A 343 -1.16 5.56 5.79
N THR A 344 -0.99 6.76 6.34
CA THR A 344 -1.75 7.94 5.92
C THR A 344 -0.84 8.99 5.28
N ALA A 345 -1.40 9.81 4.40
CA ALA A 345 -0.69 10.90 3.74
C ALA A 345 -1.64 12.10 3.48
N PRO A 346 -1.12 13.29 3.17
CA PRO A 346 -1.92 14.46 2.79
C PRO A 346 -2.88 14.16 1.65
N GLY A 347 -4.20 14.30 1.89
CA GLY A 347 -5.22 13.98 0.89
C GLY A 347 -6.37 14.98 0.82
N ARG A 348 -6.42 15.97 1.72
CA ARG A 348 -7.45 17.00 1.73
C ARG A 348 -6.92 18.33 1.20
N ASP A 349 -7.63 18.94 0.23
CA ASP A 349 -7.27 20.21 -0.38
C ASP A 349 -5.85 20.19 -0.98
N ILE A 350 -5.56 19.20 -1.83
CA ILE A 350 -4.29 19.01 -2.50
C ILE A 350 -4.31 19.74 -3.84
N HIS A 351 -3.33 20.62 -4.04
CA HIS A 351 -3.13 21.40 -5.26
C HIS A 351 -2.14 20.69 -6.18
N SER A 352 -2.51 20.52 -7.47
CA SER A 352 -1.66 19.83 -8.45
C SER A 352 -2.07 20.19 -9.88
N THR A 353 -1.36 19.65 -10.86
CA THR A 353 -1.58 19.84 -12.30
C THR A 353 -3.00 19.39 -12.72
N TRP A 354 -3.52 20.05 -13.76
CA TRP A 354 -4.83 19.78 -14.37
C TRP A 354 -4.74 19.94 -15.89
N PRO A 355 -5.49 19.18 -16.71
CA PRO A 355 -5.40 19.26 -18.17
C PRO A 355 -5.47 20.68 -18.72
N GLU A 356 -4.90 20.87 -19.91
CA GLU A 356 -4.79 22.15 -20.61
C GLU A 356 -3.85 23.17 -19.92
N GLY A 357 -2.78 22.68 -19.28
CA GLY A 357 -1.81 23.54 -18.59
C GLY A 357 -2.36 24.26 -17.36
N LYS A 358 -3.41 23.72 -16.75
CA LYS A 358 -4.08 24.28 -15.57
C LYS A 358 -3.65 23.57 -14.28
N TYR A 359 -4.06 24.16 -13.15
CA TYR A 359 -3.87 23.60 -11.81
C TYR A 359 -5.19 23.59 -11.06
N ARG A 360 -5.36 22.65 -10.16
CA ARG A 360 -6.60 22.51 -9.40
C ARG A 360 -6.35 21.91 -8.01
N THR A 361 -7.19 22.32 -7.05
CA THR A 361 -7.22 21.78 -5.70
C THR A 361 -8.39 20.82 -5.57
N ILE A 362 -8.13 19.56 -5.22
CA ILE A 362 -9.14 18.52 -4.96
C ILE A 362 -8.78 17.69 -3.73
N SER A 363 -9.72 16.87 -3.24
CA SER A 363 -9.55 16.06 -2.04
C SER A 363 -9.95 14.62 -2.29
N GLY A 364 -9.26 13.67 -1.67
CA GLY A 364 -9.52 12.24 -1.75
C GLY A 364 -8.34 11.42 -1.24
N THR A 365 -8.56 10.15 -0.92
CA THR A 365 -7.47 9.18 -0.74
C THR A 365 -6.68 9.04 -2.03
N SER A 366 -7.31 9.30 -3.18
CA SER A 366 -6.67 9.41 -4.49
C SER A 366 -5.57 10.47 -4.57
N MET A 367 -5.58 11.51 -3.70
CA MET A 367 -4.55 12.55 -3.62
C MET A 367 -3.51 12.23 -2.55
N ALA A 368 -3.84 11.41 -1.57
CA ALA A 368 -2.89 10.88 -0.60
C ALA A 368 -1.95 9.83 -1.22
N THR A 369 -2.50 8.94 -2.02
CA THR A 369 -1.79 7.85 -2.71
C THR A 369 -0.57 8.32 -3.52
N PRO A 370 -0.65 9.36 -4.36
CA PRO A 370 0.48 9.83 -5.16
C PRO A 370 1.61 10.44 -4.32
N HIS A 371 1.35 10.99 -3.15
CA HIS A 371 2.43 11.40 -2.24
C HIS A 371 3.30 10.21 -1.84
N VAL A 372 2.66 9.07 -1.58
CA VAL A 372 3.35 7.82 -1.17
C VAL A 372 4.01 7.14 -2.37
N ALA A 373 3.37 7.15 -3.56
CA ALA A 373 3.98 6.62 -4.78
C ALA A 373 5.22 7.44 -5.19
N GLY A 374 5.16 8.77 -5.05
CA GLY A 374 6.31 9.64 -5.25
C GLY A 374 7.43 9.39 -4.24
N ALA A 375 7.06 9.17 -2.96
CA ALA A 375 8.02 8.81 -1.91
C ALA A 375 8.72 7.48 -2.22
N ALA A 376 7.99 6.46 -2.69
CA ALA A 376 8.55 5.19 -3.13
C ALA A 376 9.56 5.36 -4.29
N GLY A 377 9.26 6.24 -5.25
CA GLY A 377 10.18 6.57 -6.34
C GLY A 377 11.51 7.17 -5.86
N LEU A 378 11.48 8.09 -4.86
CA LEU A 378 12.69 8.64 -4.26
C LEU A 378 13.47 7.61 -3.44
N LEU A 379 12.77 6.72 -2.72
CA LEU A 379 13.42 5.63 -1.99
C LEU A 379 14.14 4.68 -2.96
N LEU A 380 13.52 4.28 -4.07
CA LEU A 380 14.14 3.44 -5.09
C LEU A 380 15.31 4.12 -5.80
N GLN A 381 15.35 5.45 -5.86
CA GLN A 381 16.53 6.16 -6.34
C GLN A 381 17.70 6.05 -5.38
N LYS A 382 17.45 6.09 -4.06
CA LYS A 382 18.50 5.96 -3.03
C LYS A 382 18.88 4.49 -2.79
N PHE A 383 17.89 3.60 -2.85
CA PHE A 383 18.03 2.16 -2.59
C PHE A 383 17.55 1.36 -3.82
N PRO A 384 18.31 1.35 -4.92
CA PRO A 384 17.85 0.79 -6.21
C PRO A 384 17.64 -0.73 -6.20
N ASP A 385 18.25 -1.43 -5.26
CA ASP A 385 18.14 -2.88 -5.10
C ASP A 385 17.07 -3.30 -4.06
N ALA A 386 16.37 -2.32 -3.45
CA ALA A 386 15.36 -2.60 -2.43
C ALA A 386 14.13 -3.27 -3.05
N SER A 387 13.66 -4.33 -2.42
CA SER A 387 12.43 -5.03 -2.80
C SER A 387 11.19 -4.15 -2.54
N PRO A 388 10.04 -4.45 -3.20
CA PRO A 388 8.77 -3.78 -2.92
C PRO A 388 8.41 -3.80 -1.42
N GLN A 389 8.69 -4.91 -0.74
CA GLN A 389 8.44 -5.06 0.70
C GLN A 389 9.34 -4.14 1.53
N GLU A 390 10.63 -4.02 1.23
CA GLU A 390 11.54 -3.10 1.93
C GLU A 390 11.12 -1.64 1.77
N ILE A 391 10.71 -1.22 0.57
CA ILE A 391 10.18 0.13 0.36
C ILE A 391 8.89 0.36 1.14
N LYS A 392 7.99 -0.62 1.14
CA LYS A 392 6.76 -0.60 1.94
C LYS A 392 7.07 -0.47 3.43
N ASP A 393 7.98 -1.28 3.95
CA ASP A 393 8.39 -1.28 5.36
C ASP A 393 8.99 0.07 5.77
N ARG A 394 9.90 0.63 4.97
CA ARG A 394 10.47 1.96 5.21
C ARG A 394 9.40 3.04 5.32
N LEU A 395 8.37 2.98 4.49
CA LEU A 395 7.26 3.95 4.52
C LEU A 395 6.32 3.75 5.73
N ILE A 396 6.09 2.52 6.16
CA ILE A 396 5.25 2.20 7.32
C ILE A 396 5.97 2.56 8.62
N PHE A 397 7.17 2.02 8.82
CA PHE A 397 7.85 2.04 10.12
C PHE A 397 8.50 3.38 10.43
N ASN A 398 8.81 4.19 9.42
CA ASN A 398 9.30 5.56 9.57
C ASN A 398 8.20 6.64 9.54
N SER A 399 6.93 6.25 9.58
CA SER A 399 5.83 7.22 9.64
C SER A 399 5.84 8.00 10.95
N ASP A 400 5.45 9.28 10.91
CA ASP A 400 5.23 10.11 12.10
C ASP A 400 3.99 9.62 12.88
N PRO A 401 4.11 8.95 14.02
CA PRO A 401 2.95 8.43 14.75
C PRO A 401 2.09 9.57 15.30
N LYS A 402 0.77 9.39 15.27
CA LYS A 402 -0.23 10.37 15.75
C LYS A 402 -1.30 9.64 16.55
N SER A 403 -1.54 10.07 17.78
CA SER A 403 -2.51 9.42 18.68
C SER A 403 -3.93 9.34 18.11
N ASN A 404 -4.31 10.29 17.27
CA ASN A 404 -5.61 10.30 16.57
C ASN A 404 -5.65 9.42 15.33
N LEU A 405 -4.52 8.89 14.86
CA LEU A 405 -4.41 7.98 13.71
C LEU A 405 -4.11 6.54 14.12
N GLU A 406 -3.89 6.26 15.40
CA GLU A 406 -3.46 4.96 15.95
C GLU A 406 -4.31 3.76 15.49
N ARG A 407 -5.60 3.99 15.22
CA ARG A 407 -6.52 2.96 14.72
C ARG A 407 -6.95 3.18 13.26
N SER A 408 -6.36 4.14 12.60
CA SER A 408 -6.74 4.54 11.25
C SER A 408 -5.87 3.90 10.17
N SER A 409 -4.67 3.47 10.54
CA SER A 409 -3.73 2.74 9.67
C SER A 409 -2.84 1.83 10.49
N LEU A 410 -2.15 0.92 9.83
CA LEU A 410 -1.15 0.02 10.42
C LEU A 410 0.00 0.82 11.05
N SER A 411 0.51 1.85 10.36
CA SER A 411 1.55 2.74 10.89
C SER A 411 1.07 3.59 12.08
N GLY A 412 -0.25 3.77 12.24
CA GLY A 412 -0.80 4.71 13.22
C GLY A 412 -0.33 6.16 13.00
N GLY A 413 0.16 6.50 11.80
CA GLY A 413 0.83 7.76 11.52
C GLY A 413 0.73 8.22 10.08
N ARG A 414 1.33 9.41 9.83
CA ARG A 414 1.48 9.98 8.50
C ARG A 414 2.89 9.67 7.98
N VAL A 415 3.00 9.33 6.69
CA VAL A 415 4.28 9.07 6.03
C VAL A 415 5.30 10.20 6.28
N ASN A 416 6.55 9.83 6.59
CA ASN A 416 7.69 10.72 6.77
C ASN A 416 8.83 10.26 5.84
N LEU A 417 8.91 10.92 4.69
CA LEU A 417 9.87 10.56 3.64
C LEU A 417 11.34 10.77 4.07
N ALA A 418 11.61 11.80 4.87
CA ALA A 418 12.97 12.06 5.32
C ALA A 418 13.49 10.94 6.22
N ALA A 419 12.66 10.47 7.16
CA ALA A 419 13.04 9.35 8.01
C ALA A 419 13.15 8.05 7.21
N ALA A 420 12.25 7.79 6.25
CA ALA A 420 12.32 6.61 5.39
C ALA A 420 13.60 6.54 4.52
N LEU A 421 14.26 7.67 4.27
CA LEU A 421 15.52 7.75 3.54
C LEU A 421 16.75 7.51 4.42
N GLU A 422 16.64 7.45 5.74
CA GLU A 422 17.79 7.21 6.63
C GLU A 422 18.43 5.84 6.33
N GLU A 423 19.78 5.80 6.38
CA GLU A 423 20.54 4.56 6.28
C GLU A 423 20.80 4.01 7.68
N ASP A 424 20.43 2.76 7.90
CA ASP A 424 20.76 1.99 9.08
C ASP A 424 21.09 0.55 8.68
N LYS A 425 22.11 -0.04 9.30
CA LYS A 425 22.57 -1.42 9.05
C LYS A 425 22.64 -2.26 10.32
N ALA A 426 22.32 -1.66 11.47
CA ALA A 426 22.31 -2.38 12.73
C ALA A 426 20.95 -3.07 12.91
N SER A 427 20.97 -4.35 13.21
CA SER A 427 19.73 -5.08 13.48
C SER A 427 19.28 -4.94 14.93
N PRO A 428 17.96 -4.87 15.19
CA PRO A 428 17.44 -4.92 16.54
C PRO A 428 17.76 -6.26 17.22
N SER A 429 17.84 -6.28 18.54
CA SER A 429 17.92 -7.53 19.28
C SER A 429 16.60 -8.27 19.27
N ALA A 430 16.65 -9.62 19.27
CA ALA A 430 15.47 -10.40 19.58
C ALA A 430 14.98 -10.08 21.02
N PRO A 431 13.66 -10.03 21.28
CA PRO A 431 13.15 -9.87 22.63
C PRO A 431 13.69 -10.96 23.56
N ASN A 432 14.09 -10.59 24.78
CA ASN A 432 14.62 -11.57 25.74
C ASN A 432 13.54 -12.52 26.25
N ASP A 433 12.30 -12.06 26.24
CA ASP A 433 11.15 -12.80 26.70
C ASP A 433 10.01 -12.77 25.66
N LEU A 434 9.36 -13.89 25.50
CA LEU A 434 8.11 -14.01 24.75
C LEU A 434 7.20 -14.87 25.63
N ARG A 435 6.08 -14.30 26.06
CA ARG A 435 5.14 -14.92 26.99
C ARG A 435 3.77 -15.00 26.37
N VAL A 436 3.10 -16.13 26.63
CA VAL A 436 1.69 -16.29 26.30
C VAL A 436 0.93 -16.51 27.62
N ALA A 437 -0.11 -15.72 27.81
CA ALA A 437 -0.90 -15.70 29.05
C ALA A 437 -2.38 -15.45 28.74
N ASP A 438 -3.21 -15.43 29.78
CA ASP A 438 -4.64 -15.05 29.75
C ASP A 438 -5.42 -15.77 28.63
N ILE A 439 -5.28 -17.09 28.56
CA ILE A 439 -5.96 -17.91 27.55
C ILE A 439 -7.44 -18.02 27.93
N GLY A 440 -8.23 -17.11 27.35
CA GLY A 440 -9.69 -17.05 27.51
C GLY A 440 -10.44 -17.89 26.48
N SER A 441 -11.75 -17.70 26.40
CA SER A 441 -12.61 -18.36 25.41
C SER A 441 -12.42 -17.83 24.00
N GLU A 442 -12.18 -16.54 23.83
CA GLU A 442 -12.05 -15.86 22.52
C GLU A 442 -10.62 -15.47 22.20
N PHE A 443 -9.86 -15.06 23.21
CA PHE A 443 -8.53 -14.45 23.04
C PHE A 443 -7.51 -15.09 24.00
N PHE A 444 -6.26 -14.93 23.63
CA PHE A 444 -5.11 -15.07 24.52
C PHE A 444 -4.19 -13.86 24.32
N THR A 445 -3.33 -13.60 25.29
CA THR A 445 -2.36 -12.50 25.21
C THR A 445 -0.97 -13.00 24.93
N VAL A 446 -0.26 -12.30 24.07
CA VAL A 446 1.17 -12.48 23.82
C VAL A 446 1.87 -11.20 24.26
N SER A 447 2.94 -11.33 25.04
CA SER A 447 3.68 -10.16 25.53
C SER A 447 5.18 -10.39 25.49
N TRP A 448 5.92 -9.31 25.31
CA TRP A 448 7.38 -9.28 25.32
C TRP A 448 7.90 -7.92 25.74
N THR A 449 9.19 -7.86 26.12
CA THR A 449 9.89 -6.61 26.38
C THR A 449 10.43 -6.05 25.07
N VAL A 450 10.12 -4.78 24.77
CA VAL A 450 10.51 -4.09 23.53
C VAL A 450 12.01 -3.85 23.51
N PRO A 451 12.77 -4.36 22.52
CA PRO A 451 14.18 -4.03 22.34
C PRO A 451 14.38 -2.68 21.65
N GLY A 452 15.64 -2.22 21.60
CA GLY A 452 16.03 -1.08 20.78
C GLY A 452 16.14 -1.44 19.30
N ASP A 453 16.23 -0.45 18.43
CA ASP A 453 16.48 -0.61 17.00
C ASP A 453 17.93 -1.04 16.73
N ASP A 454 18.88 -0.57 17.53
CA ASP A 454 20.29 -0.98 17.52
C ASP A 454 20.59 -1.97 18.68
N GLY A 455 20.12 -3.18 18.59
CA GLY A 455 20.24 -4.13 19.69
C GLY A 455 19.28 -3.79 20.86
N TRP A 456 19.85 -3.47 22.04
CA TRP A 456 19.09 -2.97 23.22
C TRP A 456 19.32 -1.46 23.46
N CYS A 457 19.83 -0.75 22.46
CA CYS A 457 20.15 0.67 22.51
C CYS A 457 19.36 1.42 21.43
N GLY A 458 19.51 2.74 21.40
CA GLY A 458 18.90 3.59 20.38
C GLY A 458 17.42 3.88 20.64
N LYS A 459 16.68 4.09 19.57
CA LYS A 459 15.20 4.20 19.59
C LYS A 459 14.59 2.81 19.88
N SER A 460 13.31 2.71 20.11
CA SER A 460 12.63 1.42 20.19
C SER A 460 12.52 0.79 18.81
N ALA A 461 12.64 -0.56 18.71
CA ALA A 461 12.39 -1.29 17.47
C ALA A 461 11.02 -0.90 16.89
N SER A 462 10.97 -0.56 15.61
CA SER A 462 9.82 0.12 14.99
C SER A 462 8.63 -0.79 14.78
N GLY A 463 8.85 -2.09 14.63
CA GLY A 463 7.78 -3.05 14.36
C GLY A 463 8.09 -4.46 14.81
N PHE A 464 7.12 -5.34 14.59
CA PHE A 464 7.29 -6.77 14.89
C PHE A 464 6.44 -7.64 13.96
N GLU A 465 6.89 -8.87 13.77
CA GLU A 465 6.16 -9.94 13.12
C GLU A 465 5.91 -11.07 14.11
N TYR A 466 4.65 -11.44 14.27
CA TYR A 466 4.21 -12.55 15.10
C TYR A 466 3.57 -13.64 14.26
N LYS A 467 4.07 -14.86 14.37
CA LYS A 467 3.53 -16.05 13.69
C LYS A 467 3.28 -17.17 14.67
N MET A 468 2.36 -18.06 14.34
CA MET A 468 1.97 -19.18 15.19
C MET A 468 1.67 -20.42 14.34
N SER A 469 2.10 -21.59 14.82
CA SER A 469 1.93 -22.89 14.16
C SER A 469 1.60 -23.98 15.16
N THR A 470 0.98 -25.07 14.70
CA THR A 470 0.87 -26.33 15.45
C THR A 470 2.07 -27.25 15.23
N SER A 471 2.92 -26.93 14.26
CA SER A 471 4.21 -27.59 14.05
C SER A 471 5.35 -26.72 14.60
N PRO A 472 6.46 -27.31 15.07
CA PRO A 472 7.63 -26.55 15.52
C PRO A 472 8.11 -25.57 14.45
N ILE A 473 8.51 -24.36 14.86
CA ILE A 473 9.16 -23.35 14.04
C ILE A 473 10.64 -23.39 14.43
N GLU A 474 11.47 -24.09 13.69
CA GLU A 474 12.86 -24.32 14.07
C GLU A 474 13.83 -23.43 13.30
N THR A 475 13.52 -23.07 12.06
CA THR A 475 14.35 -22.31 11.15
C THR A 475 13.68 -21.01 10.71
N GLU A 476 14.46 -20.13 10.06
CA GLU A 476 13.95 -18.95 9.37
C GLU A 476 12.99 -19.34 8.24
N GLU A 477 13.32 -20.42 7.50
CA GLU A 477 12.47 -20.94 6.43
C GLU A 477 11.10 -21.41 6.96
N ASP A 478 11.07 -22.07 8.11
CA ASP A 478 9.81 -22.44 8.75
C ASP A 478 8.98 -21.20 9.14
N PHE A 479 9.65 -20.14 9.60
CA PHE A 479 8.99 -18.90 9.95
C PHE A 479 8.42 -18.22 8.71
N GLU A 480 9.19 -18.06 7.64
CA GLU A 480 8.74 -17.41 6.40
C GLU A 480 7.60 -18.17 5.71
N ALA A 481 7.60 -19.48 5.75
CA ALA A 481 6.54 -20.31 5.17
C ALA A 481 5.16 -20.14 5.84
N LEU A 482 5.10 -19.56 7.02
CA LEU A 482 3.84 -19.31 7.71
C LEU A 482 3.22 -18.00 7.24
N PRO A 483 1.88 -17.94 7.09
CA PRO A 483 1.20 -16.70 6.76
C PRO A 483 1.44 -15.65 7.86
N ASN A 484 1.62 -14.39 7.47
CA ASN A 484 1.71 -13.29 8.40
C ASN A 484 0.42 -13.19 9.22
N ARG A 485 0.53 -13.33 10.54
CA ARG A 485 -0.63 -13.16 11.41
C ARG A 485 -0.76 -11.76 11.95
N THR A 486 0.38 -11.11 12.22
CA THR A 486 0.38 -9.73 12.71
C THR A 486 1.76 -9.13 12.44
N SER A 487 1.81 -8.10 11.61
CA SER A 487 2.94 -7.18 11.49
C SER A 487 2.41 -5.81 11.91
N ARG A 488 3.03 -5.16 12.92
CA ARG A 488 2.57 -3.87 13.43
C ARG A 488 3.73 -2.99 13.84
N PRO A 489 3.58 -1.67 13.70
CA PRO A 489 4.46 -0.71 14.33
C PRO A 489 4.45 -0.86 15.85
N ASN A 490 5.60 -0.67 16.45
CA ASN A 490 5.73 -0.60 17.90
C ASN A 490 5.47 0.83 18.38
N THR A 491 4.59 0.98 19.36
CA THR A 491 4.25 2.27 19.96
C THR A 491 4.79 2.42 21.38
N LYS A 492 5.71 1.53 21.80
CA LYS A 492 6.25 1.47 23.16
C LYS A 492 7.74 1.83 23.15
N GLU A 493 8.22 2.32 24.27
CA GLU A 493 9.64 2.63 24.46
C GLU A 493 10.48 1.37 24.74
N VAL A 494 11.79 1.47 24.56
CA VAL A 494 12.72 0.38 24.90
C VAL A 494 12.58 -0.02 26.38
N GLY A 495 12.38 -1.31 26.60
CA GLY A 495 12.21 -1.87 27.96
C GLY A 495 10.76 -1.92 28.43
N ASP A 496 9.81 -1.28 27.73
CA ASP A 496 8.38 -1.43 28.02
C ASP A 496 7.89 -2.84 27.63
N ILE A 497 6.77 -3.24 28.21
CA ILE A 497 6.10 -4.48 27.81
C ILE A 497 5.08 -4.16 26.73
N TYR A 498 5.27 -4.78 25.56
CA TYR A 498 4.25 -4.82 24.52
C TYR A 498 3.31 -6.00 24.80
N THR A 499 2.01 -5.78 24.62
CA THR A 499 0.98 -6.81 24.79
C THR A 499 0.09 -6.86 23.56
N LEU A 500 -0.01 -8.03 22.94
CA LEU A 500 -0.79 -8.31 21.76
C LEU A 500 -1.91 -9.30 22.10
N GLN A 501 -3.14 -8.91 21.84
CA GLN A 501 -4.29 -9.80 21.96
C GLN A 501 -4.47 -10.58 20.66
N GLN A 502 -4.58 -11.92 20.76
CA GLN A 502 -4.77 -12.82 19.62
C GLN A 502 -6.04 -13.63 19.76
N PHE A 503 -6.74 -13.88 18.64
CA PHE A 503 -7.87 -14.79 18.62
C PHE A 503 -7.42 -16.21 18.98
N ARG A 504 -8.14 -16.82 19.90
CA ARG A 504 -7.90 -18.20 20.28
C ARG A 504 -8.36 -19.14 19.17
N PRO A 505 -7.49 -20.05 18.69
CA PRO A 505 -7.92 -21.10 17.76
C PRO A 505 -8.95 -22.03 18.41
N ILE A 506 -9.96 -22.44 17.64
CA ILE A 506 -10.96 -23.39 18.08
C ILE A 506 -10.42 -24.80 17.88
N THR A 507 -10.18 -25.52 18.96
CA THR A 507 -9.71 -26.91 18.95
C THR A 507 -10.58 -27.76 19.86
N SER A 508 -10.93 -28.97 19.42
CA SER A 508 -11.69 -29.94 20.19
C SER A 508 -10.81 -30.78 21.15
N SER A 509 -9.51 -30.60 21.08
CA SER A 509 -8.53 -31.29 21.96
C SER A 509 -7.42 -30.31 22.33
N ASP A 510 -6.76 -30.61 23.44
CA ASP A 510 -5.56 -29.91 23.86
C ASP A 510 -4.55 -29.85 22.71
N THR A 511 -4.11 -28.66 22.39
CA THR A 511 -3.22 -28.43 21.26
C THR A 511 -2.01 -27.63 21.70
N THR A 512 -0.83 -28.13 21.37
CA THR A 512 0.42 -27.40 21.54
C THR A 512 0.62 -26.46 20.36
N TYR A 513 0.93 -25.21 20.66
CA TYR A 513 1.27 -24.17 19.68
C TYR A 513 2.70 -23.71 19.88
N TYR A 514 3.32 -23.38 18.76
CA TYR A 514 4.64 -22.77 18.68
C TYR A 514 4.44 -21.33 18.19
N ALA A 515 4.80 -20.38 19.03
CA ALA A 515 4.80 -18.97 18.69
C ALA A 515 6.22 -18.54 18.32
N ALA A 516 6.34 -17.66 17.36
CA ALA A 516 7.57 -17.05 16.97
C ALA A 516 7.37 -15.55 16.75
N LEU A 517 8.32 -14.76 17.23
CA LEU A 517 8.32 -13.31 17.17
C LEU A 517 9.66 -12.84 16.64
N ARG A 518 9.62 -11.97 15.64
CA ARG A 518 10.74 -11.21 15.11
C ARG A 518 10.41 -9.73 15.22
N VAL A 519 11.35 -8.91 15.64
CA VAL A 519 11.20 -7.46 15.65
C VAL A 519 11.94 -6.86 14.48
N ARG A 520 11.51 -5.67 14.07
CA ARG A 520 12.02 -4.96 12.91
C ARG A 520 12.33 -3.52 13.30
N ASP A 521 13.44 -2.96 12.80
CA ASP A 521 13.76 -1.54 12.92
C ASP A 521 13.04 -0.68 11.89
N ASP A 522 13.34 0.59 11.86
CA ASP A 522 12.70 1.59 11.02
C ASP A 522 13.20 1.61 9.56
N VAL A 523 14.25 0.85 9.24
CA VAL A 523 14.77 0.70 7.88
C VAL A 523 14.63 -0.72 7.32
N GLY A 524 14.02 -1.63 8.09
CA GLY A 524 13.71 -2.98 7.65
C GLY A 524 14.68 -4.08 8.10
N ASN A 525 15.75 -3.76 8.88
CA ASN A 525 16.58 -4.81 9.48
C ASN A 525 15.76 -5.60 10.50
N VAL A 526 16.03 -6.88 10.62
CA VAL A 526 15.27 -7.78 11.48
C VAL A 526 16.13 -8.47 12.53
N SER A 527 15.53 -8.75 13.69
CA SER A 527 16.17 -9.52 14.75
C SER A 527 16.20 -11.02 14.43
N GLU A 528 16.98 -11.77 15.22
CA GLU A 528 16.75 -13.21 15.34
C GLU A 528 15.34 -13.51 15.87
N ILE A 529 14.82 -14.71 15.52
CA ILE A 529 13.48 -15.13 15.92
C ILE A 529 13.46 -15.55 17.38
N LYS A 530 12.62 -14.95 18.20
CA LYS A 530 12.29 -15.41 19.54
C LYS A 530 11.13 -16.40 19.51
N LYS A 531 11.27 -17.53 20.16
CA LYS A 531 10.32 -18.64 20.14
C LYS A 531 9.72 -18.88 21.53
N ALA A 532 8.46 -19.29 21.56
CA ALA A 532 7.77 -19.78 22.75
C ALA A 532 6.87 -20.96 22.39
N THR A 533 6.76 -21.92 23.31
CA THR A 533 5.80 -23.02 23.17
C THR A 533 4.76 -22.88 24.27
N PHE A 534 3.50 -23.04 23.92
CA PHE A 534 2.40 -22.92 24.85
C PHE A 534 1.29 -23.92 24.51
N HIS A 535 0.40 -24.12 25.44
CA HIS A 535 -0.67 -25.10 25.35
C HIS A 535 -2.02 -24.40 25.39
N ILE A 536 -2.86 -24.64 24.41
CA ILE A 536 -4.25 -24.20 24.45
C ILE A 536 -5.10 -25.40 24.76
N PRO A 537 -5.78 -25.43 25.93
CA PRO A 537 -6.71 -26.50 26.28
C PRO A 537 -7.82 -26.64 25.26
N GLY A 538 -8.21 -27.84 24.93
CA GLY A 538 -9.39 -28.07 24.09
C GLY A 538 -10.66 -27.61 24.80
N PHE A 539 -11.72 -27.37 24.03
CA PHE A 539 -13.04 -27.16 24.60
C PHE A 539 -13.83 -28.46 24.65
N ASP A 540 -14.44 -28.76 25.80
CA ASP A 540 -15.45 -29.80 25.89
C ASP A 540 -16.73 -29.30 25.18
N VAL A 541 -17.35 -30.21 24.43
CA VAL A 541 -18.70 -29.97 23.88
C VAL A 541 -19.71 -30.29 24.96
N LEU A 542 -20.39 -29.29 25.47
CA LEU A 542 -21.32 -29.38 26.59
C LEU A 542 -22.78 -29.55 26.13
N PHE A 543 -23.07 -29.08 24.95
CA PHE A 543 -24.33 -29.21 24.25
C PHE A 543 -24.09 -29.11 22.73
N GLU A 544 -24.75 -29.96 21.96
CA GLU A 544 -24.74 -29.89 20.49
C GLU A 544 -26.11 -30.32 19.97
N ASP A 545 -26.64 -29.54 19.03
CA ASP A 545 -27.90 -29.81 18.35
C ASP A 545 -27.78 -29.37 16.89
N ASP A 546 -28.04 -30.29 15.98
CA ASP A 546 -28.08 -30.06 14.53
C ASP A 546 -29.46 -29.59 14.04
N MET A 547 -30.38 -29.31 14.95
CA MET A 547 -31.75 -28.82 14.71
C MET A 547 -32.65 -29.76 13.91
N GLU A 548 -32.19 -30.95 13.53
CA GLU A 548 -32.95 -31.92 12.73
C GLU A 548 -34.06 -32.62 13.52
N LYS A 549 -33.99 -32.59 14.86
CA LYS A 549 -34.94 -33.26 15.77
C LYS A 549 -35.58 -32.30 16.76
N LYS A 550 -36.89 -32.37 16.90
CA LYS A 550 -37.62 -31.66 17.97
C LYS A 550 -37.33 -32.36 19.32
N GLY A 551 -36.91 -31.63 20.35
CA GLY A 551 -36.77 -32.19 21.71
C GLY A 551 -35.81 -31.45 22.64
N ASN A 552 -34.80 -30.80 22.13
CA ASN A 552 -33.85 -30.01 22.92
C ASN A 552 -34.26 -28.56 23.11
N TRP A 553 -35.21 -28.10 22.32
CA TRP A 553 -35.69 -26.72 22.28
C TRP A 553 -37.19 -26.61 22.54
N MET A 554 -37.57 -25.61 23.31
CA MET A 554 -38.95 -25.28 23.65
C MET A 554 -39.34 -24.00 22.88
N PRO A 555 -40.05 -24.14 21.76
CA PRO A 555 -40.55 -23.00 21.02
C PRO A 555 -41.76 -22.38 21.74
N ASP A 556 -41.93 -21.08 21.60
CA ASP A 556 -43.25 -20.49 21.80
C ASP A 556 -44.18 -20.73 20.59
N VAL A 557 -45.33 -20.07 20.58
CA VAL A 557 -46.37 -20.33 19.57
C VAL A 557 -45.98 -19.90 18.15
N THR A 558 -44.94 -19.11 17.96
CA THR A 558 -44.51 -18.59 16.68
C THR A 558 -43.38 -19.39 16.05
N TRP A 559 -42.50 -19.96 16.87
CA TRP A 559 -41.37 -20.74 16.38
C TRP A 559 -41.80 -22.11 15.85
N GLY A 560 -41.26 -22.47 14.71
CA GLY A 560 -41.46 -23.78 14.10
C GLY A 560 -40.28 -24.21 13.24
N THR A 561 -40.42 -25.37 12.62
CA THR A 561 -39.37 -25.90 11.76
C THR A 561 -39.67 -25.68 10.30
N GLU A 562 -38.65 -25.39 9.51
CA GLU A 562 -38.72 -25.19 8.08
C GLU A 562 -37.65 -26.04 7.37
N GLN A 563 -37.92 -26.42 6.11
CA GLN A 563 -36.95 -27.14 5.27
C GLN A 563 -36.20 -26.16 4.39
N VAL A 564 -34.89 -26.12 4.50
CA VAL A 564 -34.03 -25.27 3.70
C VAL A 564 -33.16 -26.13 2.78
N GLU A 565 -33.17 -25.82 1.48
CA GLU A 565 -32.41 -26.58 0.47
C GLU A 565 -30.94 -26.61 0.80
N GLY A 566 -30.32 -27.81 0.84
CA GLY A 566 -28.93 -28.04 1.15
C GLY A 566 -28.57 -27.99 2.64
N ARG A 567 -29.55 -27.73 3.55
CA ARG A 567 -29.32 -27.68 5.00
C ARG A 567 -30.19 -28.65 5.83
N GLY A 568 -31.33 -29.06 5.29
CA GLY A 568 -32.26 -29.89 6.04
C GLY A 568 -33.28 -29.08 6.85
N THR A 569 -33.55 -29.49 8.07
CA THR A 569 -34.49 -28.84 8.98
C THR A 569 -33.80 -27.69 9.75
N VAL A 570 -34.38 -26.52 9.72
CA VAL A 570 -33.94 -25.37 10.55
C VAL A 570 -35.10 -24.90 11.44
N TRP A 571 -34.80 -24.27 12.56
CA TRP A 571 -35.79 -23.56 13.36
C TRP A 571 -35.94 -22.13 12.88
N SER A 572 -37.19 -21.69 12.66
CA SER A 572 -37.54 -20.31 12.25
C SER A 572 -38.58 -19.73 13.22
N ASP A 573 -38.42 -18.45 13.55
CA ASP A 573 -39.41 -17.71 14.33
C ASP A 573 -40.72 -17.43 13.56
N SER A 574 -40.66 -17.58 12.23
CA SER A 574 -41.72 -17.28 11.31
C SER A 574 -41.76 -18.28 10.12
N PRO A 575 -41.98 -19.59 10.36
CA PRO A 575 -41.91 -20.61 9.31
C PRO A 575 -42.81 -20.27 8.11
N ASN A 576 -42.21 -20.28 6.90
CA ASN A 576 -42.90 -20.01 5.62
C ASN A 576 -43.46 -18.57 5.47
N GLY A 577 -42.86 -17.57 6.12
CA GLY A 577 -43.30 -16.19 5.97
C GLY A 577 -42.53 -15.17 6.83
N ASN A 578 -43.08 -13.98 6.91
CA ASN A 578 -42.48 -12.92 7.75
C ASN A 578 -43.02 -13.03 9.20
N TYR A 579 -42.18 -12.57 10.17
CA TYR A 579 -42.63 -12.45 11.57
C TYR A 579 -43.78 -11.44 11.69
N GLN A 580 -44.49 -11.46 12.84
CA GLN A 580 -45.61 -10.57 13.11
C GLN A 580 -45.18 -9.25 13.75
N ASP A 581 -45.98 -8.20 13.57
CA ASP A 581 -45.82 -6.95 14.32
C ASP A 581 -45.93 -7.17 15.83
N ASN A 582 -45.08 -6.45 16.60
CA ASN A 582 -44.96 -6.57 18.05
C ASN A 582 -44.67 -8.02 18.52
N ALA A 583 -43.92 -8.78 17.75
CA ALA A 583 -43.51 -10.11 18.14
C ALA A 583 -42.51 -10.06 19.32
N ASN A 584 -42.61 -11.03 20.18
CA ASN A 584 -41.61 -11.34 21.21
C ASN A 584 -41.47 -12.86 21.24
N ALA A 585 -40.92 -13.37 20.16
CA ALA A 585 -40.86 -14.79 19.87
C ALA A 585 -39.62 -15.43 20.45
N THR A 586 -39.75 -16.58 21.12
CA THR A 586 -38.62 -17.25 21.78
C THR A 586 -38.46 -18.72 21.45
N LEU A 587 -37.22 -19.17 21.26
CA LEU A 587 -36.81 -20.57 21.18
C LEU A 587 -35.82 -20.84 22.31
N THR A 588 -36.22 -21.62 23.31
CA THR A 588 -35.48 -21.80 24.56
C THR A 588 -34.93 -23.23 24.70
N SER A 589 -33.66 -23.41 25.10
CA SER A 589 -33.05 -24.72 25.37
C SER A 589 -33.50 -25.31 26.69
N GLY A 590 -33.21 -26.61 26.93
CA GLY A 590 -33.09 -27.16 28.25
C GLY A 590 -31.93 -26.56 29.05
N PHE A 591 -31.83 -26.92 30.31
CA PHE A 591 -30.66 -26.52 31.15
C PHE A 591 -29.40 -27.29 30.70
N VAL A 592 -28.34 -26.54 30.42
CA VAL A 592 -27.01 -27.05 30.13
C VAL A 592 -26.15 -26.93 31.39
N ASP A 593 -25.42 -27.96 31.76
CA ASP A 593 -24.55 -27.99 32.94
C ASP A 593 -23.13 -27.52 32.63
N LEU A 594 -22.79 -26.31 33.04
CA LEU A 594 -21.51 -25.65 32.82
C LEU A 594 -20.70 -25.57 34.13
N THR A 595 -21.13 -26.27 35.21
CA THR A 595 -20.58 -26.09 36.56
C THR A 595 -19.10 -26.43 36.70
N LYS A 596 -18.56 -27.23 35.78
CA LYS A 596 -17.14 -27.63 35.74
C LYS A 596 -16.34 -26.95 34.62
N HIS A 597 -16.91 -25.95 33.99
CA HIS A 597 -16.32 -25.30 32.83
C HIS A 597 -16.30 -23.77 33.00
N ALA A 598 -15.23 -23.22 32.52
CA ALA A 598 -15.05 -21.76 32.40
C ALA A 598 -14.92 -21.37 30.91
N ASN A 599 -14.89 -20.08 30.65
CA ASN A 599 -14.68 -19.57 29.30
C ASN A 599 -15.62 -20.21 28.26
N CYS A 600 -16.91 -20.28 28.59
CA CYS A 600 -17.92 -20.93 27.76
C CYS A 600 -18.30 -20.05 26.58
N ALA A 601 -18.52 -20.67 25.42
CA ALA A 601 -18.98 -19.99 24.23
C ALA A 601 -20.12 -20.78 23.54
N MET A 602 -20.96 -20.06 22.80
CA MET A 602 -21.98 -20.63 21.93
C MET A 602 -21.56 -20.43 20.46
N GLU A 603 -21.42 -21.51 19.73
CA GLU A 603 -21.25 -21.55 18.30
C GLU A 603 -22.62 -21.81 17.66
N VAL A 604 -23.04 -21.00 16.70
CA VAL A 604 -24.35 -21.12 16.04
C VAL A 604 -24.24 -20.83 14.56
N GLU A 605 -24.88 -21.65 13.75
CA GLU A 605 -25.16 -21.35 12.35
C GLU A 605 -26.56 -20.78 12.25
N TYR A 606 -26.67 -19.54 11.78
CA TYR A 606 -27.94 -18.83 11.72
C TYR A 606 -28.00 -17.83 10.58
N LYS A 607 -29.23 -17.47 10.22
CA LYS A 607 -29.56 -16.38 9.29
C LYS A 607 -30.46 -15.38 10.01
N VAL A 608 -30.24 -14.07 9.80
CA VAL A 608 -31.07 -13.01 10.38
C VAL A 608 -31.43 -11.99 9.31
N ASP A 609 -32.72 -11.82 9.10
CA ASP A 609 -33.26 -10.73 8.28
C ASP A 609 -34.36 -9.99 9.05
N VAL A 610 -33.95 -8.97 9.79
CA VAL A 610 -34.83 -8.13 10.62
C VAL A 610 -34.94 -6.74 10.06
N ALA A 611 -36.11 -6.10 10.25
CA ALA A 611 -36.34 -4.74 9.81
C ALA A 611 -35.64 -3.71 10.71
N PRO A 612 -35.39 -2.49 10.24
CA PRO A 612 -34.90 -1.41 11.09
C PRO A 612 -35.86 -1.15 12.26
N GLY A 613 -35.37 -1.19 13.49
CA GLY A 613 -36.16 -1.09 14.72
C GLY A 613 -36.38 -2.43 15.42
N ASP A 614 -36.27 -3.53 14.71
CA ASP A 614 -36.40 -4.90 15.21
C ASP A 614 -35.02 -5.51 15.54
N ALA A 615 -34.99 -6.56 16.37
CA ALA A 615 -33.74 -7.20 16.76
C ALA A 615 -33.91 -8.69 17.09
N ALA A 616 -32.89 -9.48 16.79
CA ALA A 616 -32.71 -10.81 17.31
C ALA A 616 -31.71 -10.80 18.47
N TYR A 617 -31.98 -11.58 19.50
CA TYR A 617 -31.15 -11.69 20.71
C TYR A 617 -30.70 -13.11 20.94
N VAL A 618 -29.49 -13.26 21.44
CA VAL A 618 -28.98 -14.46 22.10
C VAL A 618 -28.89 -14.17 23.58
N GLU A 619 -29.52 -14.97 24.42
CA GLU A 619 -29.66 -14.73 25.85
C GLU A 619 -29.47 -16.01 26.65
N TRP A 620 -29.04 -15.87 27.95
CA TRP A 620 -28.94 -16.99 28.86
C TRP A 620 -29.59 -16.67 30.22
N SER A 621 -30.00 -17.71 30.96
CA SER A 621 -30.61 -17.61 32.27
C SER A 621 -30.24 -18.77 33.20
N GLU A 622 -30.05 -18.48 34.51
CA GLU A 622 -29.83 -19.51 35.55
C GLU A 622 -31.15 -20.07 36.08
N ASP A 623 -32.22 -19.31 36.04
CA ASP A 623 -33.52 -19.64 36.69
C ASP A 623 -34.68 -19.81 35.68
N GLY A 624 -34.44 -19.45 34.38
CA GLY A 624 -35.46 -19.47 33.37
C GLY A 624 -36.38 -18.23 33.39
N GLU A 625 -36.21 -17.31 34.36
CA GLU A 625 -37.04 -16.13 34.55
C GLU A 625 -36.29 -14.85 34.21
N ARG A 626 -35.02 -14.73 34.65
CA ARG A 626 -34.15 -13.56 34.40
C ARG A 626 -33.16 -13.88 33.33
N TRP A 627 -33.18 -13.10 32.25
CA TRP A 627 -32.38 -13.33 31.07
C TRP A 627 -31.27 -12.29 30.91
N ASN A 628 -30.07 -12.74 30.69
CA ASN A 628 -28.89 -11.92 30.40
C ASN A 628 -28.64 -11.96 28.90
N THR A 629 -28.54 -10.78 28.30
CA THR A 629 -28.26 -10.67 26.86
C THR A 629 -26.76 -10.93 26.60
N VAL A 630 -26.48 -11.91 25.76
CA VAL A 630 -25.15 -12.22 25.24
C VAL A 630 -24.86 -11.32 24.04
N SER A 631 -25.81 -11.27 23.11
CA SER A 631 -25.68 -10.49 21.89
C SER A 631 -27.03 -10.01 21.40
N GLN A 632 -27.01 -8.84 20.77
CA GLN A 632 -28.12 -8.28 20.02
C GLN A 632 -27.68 -8.16 18.56
N VAL A 633 -28.43 -8.77 17.66
CA VAL A 633 -28.07 -8.83 16.25
C VAL A 633 -29.05 -7.99 15.43
N PHE A 634 -28.51 -7.04 14.70
CA PHE A 634 -29.22 -6.22 13.70
C PHE A 634 -28.60 -6.52 12.35
N ALA A 635 -29.19 -7.43 11.57
CA ALA A 635 -28.62 -7.78 10.29
C ALA A 635 -29.73 -8.02 9.25
N GLN A 636 -29.35 -7.87 7.99
CA GLN A 636 -30.14 -8.22 6.82
C GLN A 636 -29.33 -9.22 5.99
N ASP A 637 -28.99 -10.34 6.61
CA ASP A 637 -28.23 -11.39 5.97
C ASP A 637 -29.17 -12.31 5.19
N LYS A 638 -28.89 -12.50 3.90
CA LYS A 638 -29.64 -13.41 3.04
C LYS A 638 -29.16 -14.86 3.16
N ASP A 639 -27.95 -15.05 3.70
CA ASP A 639 -27.29 -16.35 3.80
C ASP A 639 -27.03 -16.73 5.27
N PHE A 640 -26.96 -18.03 5.54
CA PHE A 640 -26.54 -18.54 6.84
C PHE A 640 -25.06 -18.26 7.08
N ARG A 641 -24.75 -17.86 8.32
CA ARG A 641 -23.36 -17.68 8.79
C ARG A 641 -23.12 -18.43 10.09
N ALA A 642 -21.90 -18.91 10.27
CA ALA A 642 -21.43 -19.40 11.53
C ALA A 642 -20.88 -18.24 12.38
N THR A 643 -21.29 -18.18 13.64
CA THR A 643 -20.83 -17.16 14.60
C THR A 643 -20.58 -17.80 15.94
N ARG A 644 -19.60 -17.26 16.67
CA ARG A 644 -19.32 -17.65 18.05
C ARG A 644 -19.62 -16.45 18.97
N PHE A 645 -20.37 -16.71 20.01
CA PHE A 645 -20.70 -15.76 21.06
C PHE A 645 -20.00 -16.19 22.37
N ASP A 646 -19.23 -15.29 22.97
CA ASP A 646 -18.72 -15.47 24.32
C ASP A 646 -19.90 -15.38 25.31
N LEU A 647 -20.04 -16.36 26.16
CA LEU A 647 -21.13 -16.42 27.13
C LEU A 647 -20.83 -15.69 28.45
N GLY A 648 -19.62 -15.10 28.59
CA GLY A 648 -19.22 -14.31 29.74
C GLY A 648 -19.27 -15.12 31.04
N ASP A 649 -19.96 -14.60 32.07
CA ASP A 649 -20.02 -15.15 33.42
C ASP A 649 -20.91 -16.39 33.59
N VAL A 650 -21.22 -17.10 32.51
CA VAL A 650 -22.08 -18.33 32.61
C VAL A 650 -21.30 -19.55 33.11
N GLY A 651 -19.98 -19.56 32.97
CA GLY A 651 -19.13 -20.62 33.47
C GLY A 651 -19.33 -20.87 34.99
N GLY A 652 -19.24 -22.13 35.41
CA GLY A 652 -19.51 -22.53 36.79
C GLY A 652 -20.99 -22.64 37.14
N LYS A 653 -21.91 -22.52 36.21
CA LYS A 653 -23.36 -22.49 36.45
C LYS A 653 -24.10 -23.55 35.66
N LYS A 654 -25.41 -23.71 35.95
CA LYS A 654 -26.37 -24.34 35.04
C LYS A 654 -27.19 -23.28 34.41
N ALA A 655 -27.30 -23.30 33.08
CA ALA A 655 -27.96 -22.23 32.36
C ALA A 655 -28.86 -22.77 31.24
N GLN A 656 -29.94 -22.04 30.95
CA GLN A 656 -30.72 -22.16 29.74
C GLN A 656 -30.29 -21.07 28.77
N PHE A 657 -30.44 -21.33 27.50
CA PHE A 657 -30.15 -20.41 26.41
C PHE A 657 -31.39 -20.20 25.58
N ARG A 658 -31.54 -18.99 25.00
CA ARG A 658 -32.63 -18.74 24.05
C ARG A 658 -32.23 -17.83 22.92
N PHE A 659 -32.87 -18.03 21.80
CA PHE A 659 -32.98 -17.07 20.72
C PHE A 659 -34.28 -16.34 20.87
N ARG A 660 -34.27 -15.02 20.76
CA ARG A 660 -35.47 -14.18 20.87
C ARG A 660 -35.52 -13.17 19.75
N LEU A 661 -36.63 -13.13 19.01
CA LEU A 661 -36.96 -12.03 18.09
C LEU A 661 -37.84 -11.03 18.83
N PHE A 662 -37.52 -9.75 18.72
CA PHE A 662 -38.34 -8.65 19.16
C PHE A 662 -38.61 -7.72 17.98
N SER A 663 -39.87 -7.40 17.69
CA SER A 663 -40.26 -6.50 16.63
C SER A 663 -41.19 -5.37 17.12
N ASP A 664 -41.17 -4.26 16.38
CA ASP A 664 -42.06 -3.12 16.56
C ASP A 664 -43.38 -3.25 15.74
N ARG A 665 -44.00 -2.13 15.33
CA ARG A 665 -45.26 -2.09 14.64
C ARG A 665 -45.16 -1.76 13.16
N GLU A 666 -43.97 -1.65 12.58
CA GLU A 666 -43.88 -1.01 11.26
C GLU A 666 -43.65 -2.01 10.13
N THR A 667 -42.52 -2.70 10.08
CA THR A 667 -42.16 -3.53 8.92
C THR A 667 -41.72 -4.91 9.36
N THR A 668 -42.21 -5.95 8.72
CA THR A 668 -41.84 -7.33 9.03
C THR A 668 -41.00 -7.94 7.92
N ARG A 669 -40.12 -8.89 8.29
CA ARG A 669 -39.20 -9.61 7.41
C ARG A 669 -39.16 -11.11 7.76
N ASP A 670 -38.21 -11.83 7.20
CA ASP A 670 -38.06 -13.28 7.35
C ASP A 670 -37.64 -13.72 8.78
N GLY A 671 -37.03 -12.79 9.58
CA GLY A 671 -36.74 -13.01 10.98
C GLY A 671 -35.39 -13.70 11.24
N ILE A 672 -35.41 -14.65 12.16
CA ILE A 672 -34.22 -15.45 12.52
C ILE A 672 -34.45 -16.93 12.24
N MET A 673 -33.52 -17.55 11.54
CA MET A 673 -33.44 -18.99 11.34
C MET A 673 -32.16 -19.51 12.03
N VAL A 674 -32.28 -20.64 12.74
CA VAL A 674 -31.20 -21.31 13.44
C VAL A 674 -31.06 -22.73 12.92
N ASP A 675 -29.87 -23.09 12.46
CA ASP A 675 -29.58 -24.40 11.88
C ASP A 675 -28.81 -25.28 12.87
N LYS A 676 -27.74 -24.77 13.46
CA LYS A 676 -26.86 -25.55 14.32
C LYS A 676 -26.46 -24.77 15.57
N VAL A 677 -26.49 -25.42 16.72
CA VAL A 677 -26.03 -24.82 17.99
C VAL A 677 -25.09 -25.77 18.71
N ARG A 678 -23.99 -25.21 19.18
CA ARG A 678 -22.99 -25.93 19.97
C ARG A 678 -22.54 -25.06 21.13
N ILE A 679 -22.56 -25.58 22.33
CA ILE A 679 -22.03 -24.89 23.50
C ILE A 679 -20.76 -25.65 23.95
N ILE A 680 -19.70 -24.88 24.06
CA ILE A 680 -18.36 -25.37 24.41
C ILE A 680 -17.85 -24.66 25.66
N GLY A 681 -16.98 -25.30 26.41
CA GLY A 681 -16.35 -24.72 27.60
C GLY A 681 -14.99 -25.32 27.88
N ALA A 682 -14.08 -24.53 28.42
CA ALA A 682 -12.79 -25.05 28.90
C ALA A 682 -12.96 -25.70 30.27
N PRO A 683 -12.46 -26.91 30.51
CA PRO A 683 -12.47 -27.54 31.85
C PRO A 683 -11.82 -26.60 32.87
N ILE A 684 -12.43 -26.48 34.06
CA ILE A 684 -11.79 -25.85 35.21
C ILE A 684 -10.78 -26.86 35.75
N THR A 685 -9.50 -26.59 35.56
CA THR A 685 -8.42 -27.35 36.19
C THR A 685 -8.21 -26.82 37.59
N ASP A 686 -8.28 -27.73 38.62
CA ASP A 686 -8.02 -27.42 40.02
C ASP A 686 -6.63 -26.82 40.27
#